data_4910f230ecfb797400b18e798b9b32cf
#
_entry.id   4910f230ecfb797400b18e798b9b32cf
#
_cell.length_a   1.000
_cell.length_b   1.000
_cell.length_c   1.000
_cell.angle_alpha   90.00
_cell.angle_beta   90.00
_cell.angle_gamma   90.00
#
_symmetry.space_group_name_H-M   'P 1'
#
loop_
_entity.id
_entity.type
_entity.pdbx_description
1 polymer ?
#
loop_
_entity_poly.entity_id
_entity_poly.type
_entity_poly.pdbx_seq_one_letter_code
_entity_poly.pdbx_strand_id
1 'polypeptide(L)'
;MDTLRVDICYRPLRIGWVIQSGDIGAFREAVKLSHTLWGGRFNPILVADREEESRRLVDLFRVDFLLSVGSADEVRAFPEKFPHLINPLNHDSIFVGGATEQKRSQLLDIQNVLANLRDKPERKAINDKGFRCYKWHADDPLADVFLTQFGRYPSVEAVGIDYRKMLGQVLDVTEFGLDLTSPIPADALDHPSITYLSRHALKRHYGVQVGRDSPGFFVGDASSLDDLVCHWNLRAADIALWFVDPAHLVRYADIIPAWEKTTRQSVANRRELDRRVAVWTRRENLDEARQHFEGLQLTVCPVSEYSWSGRNVRPPMMSFDQVAVLGVFGRERGRPKVSFALSDKPFCGGNWFHSQHLVASVSFIGGLYGDEQYTLNPPYVPELNEFYARTMYFQYDRLRIESERIAIVIDAADTDASLHALSVADLVDRIFGMAGYSTKLSNGGLITRQLISRLGGLQGARVFKIPGVRRLLKTHGPAASFTKKSALELIGKKDPNNPNATFSDHLDLYIEQRPRETKLKPHDVFAHLVEKGLFRIGAELSCPSCRITSWIAIDTLKQRVVCELCGQEHDATCQLVDGVWHYRRSGVLGVERNAQGAVPVALTLQQLATNLSGTHHKGAYSPSLDLTKKGQTQNECEVDFVWIIPRAYPRKTVVISGECKDQGPIGQEAFEKDIDNLRRVADALPRKRFKTFVLLSKLNPFTPEEVGWAKTLNTEHQLRTILLTARELEPYYIYERTKSEFDIDSYGGTPENLAKATAKIYFTEPMPSDNEPS
;
A
#
# COMPACT_ATOMS: atom_id res chain seq x y z
N MET A 1 12.25 -21.79 -12.11
CA MET A 1 12.17 -21.00 -10.85
C MET A 1 11.50 -19.70 -11.22
N ASP A 2 10.42 -19.38 -10.56
CA ASP A 2 9.75 -18.12 -10.80
C ASP A 2 10.56 -17.00 -10.13
N THR A 3 10.89 -16.00 -10.91
CA THR A 3 11.67 -14.84 -10.45
C THR A 3 10.83 -13.58 -10.55
N LEU A 4 11.08 -12.62 -9.68
CA LEU A 4 10.48 -11.30 -9.73
C LEU A 4 11.55 -10.23 -9.53
N ARG A 5 11.24 -9.01 -9.94
CA ARG A 5 12.08 -7.86 -9.67
C ARG A 5 11.76 -7.32 -8.28
N VAL A 6 12.81 -7.09 -7.50
CA VAL A 6 12.75 -6.46 -6.18
C VAL A 6 13.55 -5.17 -6.23
N ASP A 7 12.87 -4.05 -6.00
CA ASP A 7 13.50 -2.74 -5.92
C ASP A 7 13.73 -2.39 -4.44
N ILE A 8 14.99 -2.21 -4.05
CA ILE A 8 15.40 -1.90 -2.69
C ILE A 8 15.93 -0.48 -2.64
N CYS A 9 15.45 0.28 -1.66
CA CYS A 9 15.92 1.62 -1.36
C CYS A 9 16.28 1.68 0.13
N TYR A 10 17.54 1.91 0.44
CA TYR A 10 17.95 2.00 1.84
C TYR A 10 17.63 3.37 2.41
N ARG A 11 17.17 3.41 3.62
CA ARG A 11 16.88 4.62 4.37
C ARG A 11 17.27 4.48 5.85
N PRO A 12 17.46 5.60 6.56
CA PRO A 12 17.69 5.54 8.01
C PRO A 12 16.43 5.07 8.74
N LEU A 13 16.61 4.48 9.91
CA LEU A 13 15.55 4.28 10.88
C LEU A 13 15.05 5.65 11.34
N ARG A 14 13.73 5.85 11.33
CA ARG A 14 13.08 7.11 11.75
C ARG A 14 12.70 6.99 13.22
N ILE A 15 13.32 7.83 14.03
CA ILE A 15 13.13 7.85 15.49
C ILE A 15 12.26 9.03 15.87
N GLY A 16 11.22 8.80 16.67
CA GLY A 16 10.53 9.84 17.42
C GLY A 16 11.14 9.93 18.82
N TRP A 17 11.72 11.09 19.15
CA TRP A 17 12.29 11.36 20.47
C TRP A 17 11.17 11.80 21.40
N VAL A 18 10.92 11.03 22.48
CA VAL A 18 9.86 11.34 23.45
C VAL A 18 10.48 12.04 24.65
N ILE A 19 9.99 13.25 24.93
CA ILE A 19 10.42 14.07 26.07
C ILE A 19 9.20 14.51 26.90
N GLN A 20 9.45 14.98 28.13
CA GLN A 20 8.46 15.67 28.98
C GLN A 20 8.36 17.15 28.61
N SER A 21 7.19 17.77 28.75
CA SER A 21 7.05 19.24 28.72
C SER A 21 7.98 19.88 29.73
N GLY A 22 8.67 20.95 29.28
CA GLY A 22 9.60 21.70 30.15
C GLY A 22 10.97 21.04 30.36
N ASP A 23 11.21 19.81 29.91
CA ASP A 23 12.52 19.15 30.07
C ASP A 23 13.50 19.57 28.97
N ILE A 24 14.15 20.72 29.17
CA ILE A 24 15.18 21.25 28.28
C ILE A 24 16.43 20.33 28.23
N GLY A 25 16.70 19.59 29.30
CA GLY A 25 17.81 18.63 29.35
C GLY A 25 17.59 17.48 28.39
N ALA A 26 16.40 16.88 28.41
CA ALA A 26 15.99 15.83 27.48
C ALA A 26 15.98 16.35 26.03
N PHE A 27 15.49 17.57 25.79
CA PHE A 27 15.55 18.20 24.47
C PHE A 27 16.98 18.29 23.95
N ARG A 28 17.90 18.85 24.76
CA ARG A 28 19.33 18.97 24.38
C ARG A 28 19.97 17.61 24.08
N GLU A 29 19.64 16.59 24.87
CA GLU A 29 20.13 15.23 24.63
C GLU A 29 19.56 14.64 23.34
N ALA A 30 18.25 14.72 23.12
CA ALA A 30 17.61 14.26 21.89
C ALA A 30 18.21 14.90 20.64
N VAL A 31 18.44 16.20 20.65
CA VAL A 31 19.06 16.94 19.52
C VAL A 31 20.48 16.49 19.27
N LYS A 32 21.32 16.36 20.33
CA LYS A 32 22.69 15.88 20.20
C LYS A 32 22.76 14.45 19.64
N LEU A 33 21.92 13.56 20.15
CA LEU A 33 21.83 12.18 19.65
C LEU A 33 21.35 12.15 18.21
N SER A 34 20.38 12.97 17.83
CA SER A 34 19.92 13.07 16.44
C SER A 34 21.06 13.40 15.48
N HIS A 35 22.00 14.24 15.87
CA HIS A 35 23.14 14.60 15.03
C HIS A 35 24.16 13.46 14.85
N THR A 36 24.12 12.44 15.69
CA THR A 36 24.95 11.24 15.54
C THR A 36 24.37 10.19 14.60
N LEU A 37 23.15 10.41 14.11
CA LEU A 37 22.42 9.43 13.29
C LEU A 37 22.45 9.83 11.82
N TRP A 38 22.56 8.86 10.94
CA TRP A 38 22.27 9.05 9.54
C TRP A 38 20.78 9.38 9.36
N GLY A 39 20.49 10.61 8.85
CA GLY A 39 19.13 11.09 8.76
C GLY A 39 18.50 11.57 10.07
N GLY A 40 19.29 11.63 11.15
CA GLY A 40 18.77 12.03 12.46
C GLY A 40 18.16 13.42 12.53
N ARG A 41 18.62 14.35 11.69
CA ARG A 41 18.00 15.68 11.56
C ARG A 41 16.50 15.63 11.23
N PHE A 42 16.04 14.55 10.58
CA PHE A 42 14.65 14.39 10.18
C PHE A 42 13.79 13.65 11.20
N ASN A 43 14.33 13.38 12.38
CA ASN A 43 13.63 12.74 13.47
C ASN A 43 12.86 13.76 14.30
N PRO A 44 11.53 13.61 14.49
CA PRO A 44 10.72 14.54 15.26
C PRO A 44 10.97 14.39 16.77
N ILE A 45 10.75 15.48 17.51
CA ILE A 45 10.65 15.49 18.96
C ILE A 45 9.17 15.52 19.34
N LEU A 46 8.77 14.58 20.18
CA LEU A 46 7.40 14.35 20.63
C LEU A 46 7.29 14.68 22.12
N VAL A 47 6.22 15.32 22.51
CA VAL A 47 5.98 15.70 23.90
C VAL A 47 4.93 14.76 24.50
N ALA A 48 5.30 13.98 25.54
CA ALA A 48 4.51 12.87 26.07
C ALA A 48 3.12 13.30 26.58
N ASP A 49 3.02 14.44 27.22
CA ASP A 49 1.78 15.02 27.75
C ASP A 49 0.92 15.72 26.68
N ARG A 50 1.41 15.85 25.45
CA ARG A 50 0.65 16.33 24.28
C ARG A 50 0.35 15.18 23.31
N GLU A 51 -0.40 14.23 23.78
CA GLU A 51 -0.59 12.96 23.06
C GLU A 51 -1.16 13.13 21.65
N GLU A 52 -2.18 13.98 21.46
CA GLU A 52 -2.80 14.16 20.14
C GLU A 52 -1.85 14.78 19.12
N GLU A 53 -1.10 15.81 19.51
CA GLU A 53 -0.09 16.44 18.66
C GLU A 53 1.01 15.41 18.31
N SER A 54 1.50 14.69 19.31
CA SER A 54 2.51 13.66 19.12
C SER A 54 2.04 12.52 18.23
N ARG A 55 0.77 12.08 18.33
CA ARG A 55 0.19 11.12 17.38
C ARG A 55 0.21 11.61 15.94
N ARG A 56 -0.16 12.88 15.72
CA ARG A 56 -0.12 13.48 14.39
C ARG A 56 1.29 13.51 13.83
N LEU A 57 2.28 13.84 14.67
CA LEU A 57 3.70 13.86 14.26
C LEU A 57 4.22 12.45 13.98
N VAL A 58 3.86 11.44 14.77
CA VAL A 58 4.21 10.03 14.51
C VAL A 58 3.69 9.59 13.13
N ASP A 59 2.43 9.89 12.84
CA ASP A 59 1.82 9.55 11.55
C ASP A 59 2.45 10.35 10.39
N LEU A 60 2.69 11.65 10.58
CA LEU A 60 3.25 12.54 9.58
C LEU A 60 4.67 12.13 9.20
N PHE A 61 5.53 11.93 10.20
CA PHE A 61 6.93 11.52 10.00
C PHE A 61 7.08 10.03 9.71
N ARG A 62 5.98 9.26 9.80
CA ARG A 62 6.00 7.80 9.64
C ARG A 62 7.10 7.17 10.50
N VAL A 63 7.10 7.54 11.77
CA VAL A 63 8.08 7.11 12.74
C VAL A 63 8.12 5.58 12.81
N ASP A 64 9.31 5.00 12.80
CA ASP A 64 9.48 3.55 12.93
C ASP A 64 9.52 3.14 14.38
N PHE A 65 10.08 4.01 15.23
CA PHE A 65 10.46 3.67 16.58
C PHE A 65 10.38 4.89 17.50
N LEU A 66 9.94 4.71 18.75
CA LEU A 66 9.93 5.76 19.78
C LEU A 66 11.04 5.52 20.78
N LEU A 67 11.84 6.55 21.03
CA LEU A 67 12.90 6.54 22.02
C LEU A 67 12.60 7.57 23.11
N SER A 68 12.41 7.08 24.32
CA SER A 68 12.20 7.91 25.49
C SER A 68 13.50 8.56 25.95
N VAL A 69 13.50 9.88 26.13
CA VAL A 69 14.63 10.66 26.64
C VAL A 69 14.18 11.35 27.92
N GLY A 70 14.81 10.97 29.04
CA GLY A 70 14.40 11.40 30.37
C GLY A 70 13.93 10.25 31.26
N SER A 71 13.66 10.55 32.53
CA SER A 71 13.33 9.57 33.54
C SER A 71 11.85 9.52 33.97
N ALA A 72 11.04 10.46 33.47
CA ALA A 72 9.62 10.56 33.82
C ALA A 72 8.83 9.32 33.39
N ASP A 73 7.93 8.83 34.23
CA ASP A 73 7.15 7.61 33.97
C ASP A 73 6.24 7.77 32.75
N GLU A 74 5.68 8.96 32.52
CA GLU A 74 4.86 9.27 31.35
C GLU A 74 5.65 9.14 30.04
N VAL A 75 6.93 9.57 30.04
CA VAL A 75 7.82 9.45 28.90
C VAL A 75 8.14 7.98 28.63
N ARG A 76 8.38 7.19 29.67
CA ARG A 76 8.65 5.75 29.54
C ARG A 76 7.47 4.93 29.07
N ALA A 77 6.25 5.29 29.53
CA ALA A 77 5.01 4.61 29.13
C ALA A 77 4.48 5.06 27.77
N PHE A 78 4.94 6.21 27.24
CA PHE A 78 4.42 6.76 25.99
C PHE A 78 4.51 5.82 24.77
N PRO A 79 5.62 5.05 24.55
CA PRO A 79 5.71 4.10 23.44
C PRO A 79 4.63 3.02 23.46
N GLU A 80 4.12 2.61 24.64
CA GLU A 80 3.08 1.59 24.75
C GLU A 80 1.75 2.00 24.09
N LYS A 81 1.53 3.32 23.92
CA LYS A 81 0.37 3.87 23.22
C LYS A 81 0.42 3.63 21.70
N PHE A 82 1.54 3.14 21.18
CA PHE A 82 1.79 2.91 19.75
C PHE A 82 2.23 1.46 19.47
N PRO A 83 1.38 0.47 19.76
CA PRO A 83 1.75 -0.95 19.63
C PRO A 83 2.09 -1.38 18.19
N HIS A 84 1.69 -0.57 17.20
CA HIS A 84 2.00 -0.80 15.79
C HIS A 84 3.41 -0.36 15.39
N LEU A 85 4.13 0.35 16.24
CA LEU A 85 5.52 0.71 16.03
C LEU A 85 6.45 -0.42 16.50
N ILE A 86 7.72 -0.35 16.09
CA ILE A 86 8.74 -1.25 16.58
C ILE A 86 8.90 -1.01 18.07
N ASN A 87 8.70 -2.05 18.90
CA ASN A 87 8.88 -1.95 20.33
C ASN A 87 10.24 -2.56 20.73
N PRO A 88 11.16 -1.79 21.27
CA PRO A 88 12.49 -2.28 21.64
C PRO A 88 12.44 -3.29 22.80
N LEU A 89 11.47 -3.17 23.68
CA LEU A 89 11.34 -4.09 24.85
C LEU A 89 10.92 -5.50 24.41
N ASN A 90 10.25 -5.63 23.26
CA ASN A 90 9.84 -6.92 22.73
C ASN A 90 10.85 -7.48 21.71
N HIS A 91 11.89 -6.73 21.36
CA HIS A 91 12.85 -7.08 20.33
C HIS A 91 14.28 -6.79 20.83
N ASP A 92 14.80 -7.73 21.60
CA ASP A 92 16.14 -7.67 22.22
C ASP A 92 17.28 -7.35 21.25
N SER A 93 17.01 -7.40 19.99
CA SER A 93 18.03 -7.33 18.96
C SER A 93 18.19 -5.96 18.25
N ILE A 94 17.29 -4.97 18.45
CA ILE A 94 17.55 -3.61 17.93
C ILE A 94 18.54 -2.87 18.83
N PHE A 95 18.45 -3.14 20.13
CA PHE A 95 19.22 -2.46 21.15
C PHE A 95 19.65 -3.45 22.21
N VAL A 96 20.59 -4.32 21.88
CA VAL A 96 21.21 -5.22 22.85
C VAL A 96 22.18 -4.43 23.72
N GLY A 97 21.95 -4.45 25.03
CA GLY A 97 22.82 -3.80 25.98
C GLY A 97 22.17 -2.63 26.75
N GLY A 98 22.90 -2.09 27.72
CA GLY A 98 22.46 -0.94 28.50
C GLY A 98 22.24 0.30 27.65
N ALA A 99 21.63 1.35 28.23
CA ALA A 99 21.28 2.59 27.51
C ALA A 99 22.45 3.20 26.70
N THR A 100 23.68 3.02 27.17
CA THR A 100 24.89 3.49 26.48
C THR A 100 25.22 2.66 25.24
N GLU A 101 25.03 1.36 25.27
CA GLU A 101 25.26 0.47 24.13
C GLU A 101 24.14 0.61 23.10
N GLN A 102 22.90 0.80 23.52
CA GLN A 102 21.78 1.14 22.65
C GLN A 102 22.05 2.43 21.87
N LYS A 103 22.60 3.45 22.52
CA LYS A 103 22.99 4.70 21.88
C LYS A 103 24.11 4.47 20.85
N ARG A 104 25.08 3.62 21.15
CA ARG A 104 26.20 3.27 20.23
C ARG A 104 25.73 2.55 18.97
N SER A 105 24.73 1.69 19.06
CA SER A 105 24.28 0.88 17.93
C SER A 105 23.77 1.67 16.73
N GLN A 106 23.49 2.94 16.92
CA GLN A 106 22.93 3.82 15.87
C GLN A 106 23.84 5.00 15.51
N LEU A 107 25.04 5.07 16.08
CA LEU A 107 25.94 6.20 15.86
C LEU A 107 26.49 6.24 14.42
N LEU A 108 26.63 7.43 13.89
CA LEU A 108 27.16 7.67 12.56
C LEU A 108 28.68 7.43 12.53
N ASP A 109 29.12 6.57 11.63
CA ASP A 109 30.54 6.48 11.28
C ASP A 109 30.86 7.53 10.20
N ILE A 110 31.42 8.63 10.65
CA ILE A 110 31.77 9.77 9.80
C ILE A 110 32.77 9.36 8.72
N GLN A 111 33.72 8.47 8.99
CA GLN A 111 34.72 8.02 8.03
C GLN A 111 34.03 7.26 6.88
N ASN A 112 33.10 6.34 7.22
CA ASN A 112 32.35 5.61 6.22
C ASN A 112 31.40 6.49 5.43
N VAL A 113 30.72 7.45 6.08
CA VAL A 113 29.89 8.45 5.38
C VAL A 113 30.72 9.18 4.33
N LEU A 114 31.88 9.71 4.72
CA LEU A 114 32.73 10.49 3.82
C LEU A 114 33.39 9.63 2.73
N ALA A 115 33.70 8.36 3.03
CA ALA A 115 34.19 7.44 2.02
C ALA A 115 33.16 7.15 0.94
N ASN A 116 31.90 6.92 1.31
CA ASN A 116 30.78 6.71 0.38
C ASN A 116 30.45 7.96 -0.47
N LEU A 117 30.94 9.12 -0.06
CA LEU A 117 30.72 10.39 -0.76
C LEU A 117 31.92 10.81 -1.59
N ARG A 118 32.97 10.02 -1.62
CA ARG A 118 34.26 10.37 -2.20
C ARG A 118 34.18 11.03 -3.58
N ASP A 119 33.33 10.50 -4.44
CA ASP A 119 33.20 10.93 -5.83
C ASP A 119 31.93 11.79 -6.07
N LYS A 120 31.24 12.21 -5.00
CA LYS A 120 29.99 12.99 -5.11
C LYS A 120 30.23 14.50 -4.98
N PRO A 121 29.43 15.33 -5.68
CA PRO A 121 29.54 16.80 -5.64
C PRO A 121 29.46 17.37 -4.22
N GLU A 122 28.71 16.71 -3.34
CA GLU A 122 28.55 17.13 -1.96
C GLU A 122 29.85 17.08 -1.18
N ARG A 123 30.71 16.08 -1.40
CA ARG A 123 32.01 16.01 -0.77
C ARG A 123 32.93 17.14 -1.24
N LYS A 124 32.89 17.41 -2.53
CA LYS A 124 33.63 18.54 -3.10
C LYS A 124 33.21 19.84 -2.43
N ALA A 125 31.89 20.07 -2.25
CA ALA A 125 31.39 21.25 -1.57
C ALA A 125 31.84 21.35 -0.10
N ILE A 126 31.96 20.23 0.64
CA ILE A 126 32.50 20.22 1.99
C ILE A 126 34.00 20.63 1.99
N ASN A 127 34.77 20.06 1.08
CA ASN A 127 36.22 20.35 1.00
C ASN A 127 36.48 21.78 0.53
N ASP A 128 35.71 22.29 -0.45
CA ASP A 128 35.90 23.62 -1.01
C ASP A 128 35.50 24.74 -0.02
N LYS A 129 34.50 24.50 0.83
CA LYS A 129 33.96 25.47 1.77
C LYS A 129 34.55 25.37 3.18
N GLY A 130 35.16 24.23 3.51
CA GLY A 130 35.58 23.90 4.87
C GLY A 130 34.42 23.49 5.77
N PHE A 131 34.72 22.74 6.81
CA PHE A 131 33.75 22.28 7.81
C PHE A 131 33.93 23.04 9.12
N ARG A 132 32.83 23.63 9.64
CA ARG A 132 32.87 24.42 10.88
C ARG A 132 32.21 23.70 12.05
N CYS A 133 32.93 23.62 13.17
CA CYS A 133 32.37 23.30 14.48
C CYS A 133 32.17 24.58 15.28
N TYR A 134 30.90 24.97 15.47
CA TYR A 134 30.56 26.15 16.22
C TYR A 134 30.67 25.91 17.74
N LYS A 135 31.26 26.89 18.44
CA LYS A 135 31.36 26.91 19.89
C LYS A 135 30.63 28.12 20.42
N TRP A 136 29.92 27.97 21.49
CA TRP A 136 29.22 29.03 22.20
C TRP A 136 29.29 28.81 23.70
N HIS A 137 29.12 29.88 24.47
CA HIS A 137 29.07 29.79 25.92
C HIS A 137 27.80 29.07 26.39
N ALA A 138 27.90 28.34 27.50
CA ALA A 138 26.74 27.57 28.01
C ALA A 138 25.57 28.47 28.44
N ASP A 139 25.91 29.68 28.92
CA ASP A 139 24.97 30.69 29.40
C ASP A 139 24.51 31.66 28.29
N ASP A 140 24.83 31.38 27.01
CA ASP A 140 24.34 32.18 25.90
C ASP A 140 22.81 32.01 25.79
N PRO A 141 22.02 33.11 25.80
CA PRO A 141 20.57 33.05 25.64
C PRO A 141 20.12 32.26 24.39
N LEU A 142 20.95 32.24 23.36
CA LEU A 142 20.70 31.56 22.10
C LEU A 142 21.37 30.16 22.04
N ALA A 143 21.90 29.62 23.15
CA ALA A 143 22.62 28.35 23.17
C ALA A 143 21.84 27.19 22.56
N ASP A 144 20.54 27.08 22.87
CA ASP A 144 19.67 26.03 22.36
C ASP A 144 19.25 26.27 20.91
N VAL A 145 19.14 27.52 20.48
CA VAL A 145 18.98 27.86 19.07
C VAL A 145 20.22 27.43 18.28
N PHE A 146 21.42 27.71 18.76
CA PHE A 146 22.67 27.29 18.13
C PHE A 146 22.79 25.77 18.07
N LEU A 147 22.35 25.07 19.12
CA LEU A 147 22.30 23.60 19.16
C LEU A 147 21.43 23.04 18.02
N THR A 148 20.25 23.61 17.81
CA THR A 148 19.38 23.16 16.71
C THR A 148 19.91 23.57 15.34
N GLN A 149 20.53 24.74 15.24
CA GLN A 149 20.96 25.34 13.97
C GLN A 149 22.26 24.79 13.45
N PHE A 150 23.29 24.64 14.29
CA PHE A 150 24.63 24.21 13.94
C PHE A 150 24.93 22.76 14.33
N GLY A 151 24.27 22.28 15.38
CA GLY A 151 24.47 20.96 15.95
C GLY A 151 25.65 20.87 16.91
N ARG A 152 25.59 19.88 17.76
CA ARG A 152 26.66 19.48 18.68
C ARG A 152 26.55 17.96 18.88
N TYR A 153 27.67 17.27 18.95
CA TYR A 153 27.68 15.86 19.31
C TYR A 153 27.59 15.68 20.84
N PRO A 154 27.07 14.56 21.31
CA PRO A 154 27.15 14.19 22.72
C PRO A 154 28.60 14.05 23.17
N SER A 155 28.84 14.13 24.48
CA SER A 155 30.19 13.96 25.05
C SER A 155 30.67 12.49 24.92
N VAL A 156 31.99 12.32 25.03
CA VAL A 156 32.60 10.99 24.99
C VAL A 156 32.07 10.08 26.10
N GLU A 157 31.83 10.69 27.29
CA GLU A 157 31.29 9.99 28.46
C GLU A 157 29.86 9.45 28.19
N ALA A 158 29.07 10.20 27.41
CA ALA A 158 27.69 9.82 27.11
C ALA A 158 27.59 8.68 26.09
N VAL A 159 28.50 8.61 25.10
CA VAL A 159 28.41 7.65 23.98
C VAL A 159 29.67 6.82 23.76
N GLY A 160 30.77 7.12 24.48
CA GLY A 160 32.04 6.38 24.36
C GLY A 160 32.80 6.60 23.07
N ILE A 161 32.43 7.62 22.27
CA ILE A 161 33.06 7.95 20.98
C ILE A 161 33.45 9.43 20.97
N ASP A 162 34.66 9.72 20.55
CA ASP A 162 35.17 11.06 20.32
C ASP A 162 34.91 11.48 18.86
N TYR A 163 33.73 12.08 18.62
CA TYR A 163 33.33 12.57 17.30
C TYR A 163 34.27 13.67 16.77
N ARG A 164 34.80 14.49 17.64
CA ARG A 164 35.72 15.55 17.22
C ARG A 164 37.03 14.97 16.66
N LYS A 165 37.58 13.97 17.33
CA LYS A 165 38.75 13.26 16.86
C LYS A 165 38.47 12.51 15.54
N MET A 166 37.29 11.90 15.41
CA MET A 166 36.86 11.27 14.16
C MET A 166 36.74 12.25 13.00
N LEU A 167 36.12 13.40 13.22
CA LEU A 167 36.00 14.46 12.21
C LEU A 167 37.35 14.95 11.72
N GLY A 168 38.30 15.25 12.66
CA GLY A 168 39.60 15.75 12.36
C GLY A 168 40.52 14.77 11.60
N GLN A 169 40.17 13.46 11.56
CA GLN A 169 40.87 12.47 10.75
C GLN A 169 40.54 12.53 9.25
N VAL A 170 39.40 13.10 8.90
CA VAL A 170 38.86 12.98 7.53
C VAL A 170 38.41 14.32 6.92
N LEU A 171 38.33 15.38 7.72
CA LEU A 171 37.96 16.73 7.31
C LEU A 171 38.88 17.77 7.91
N ASP A 172 39.09 18.85 7.17
CA ASP A 172 39.68 20.08 7.71
C ASP A 172 38.60 20.80 8.53
N VAL A 173 38.68 20.63 9.85
CA VAL A 173 37.69 21.19 10.77
C VAL A 173 38.21 22.49 11.36
N THR A 174 37.50 23.59 11.13
CA THR A 174 37.72 24.86 11.80
C THR A 174 36.79 25.02 12.98
N GLU A 175 37.29 25.49 14.12
CA GLU A 175 36.47 25.88 15.25
C GLU A 175 36.13 27.36 15.14
N PHE A 176 34.85 27.66 15.30
CA PHE A 176 34.37 29.03 15.25
C PHE A 176 33.61 29.37 16.53
N GLY A 177 34.10 30.38 17.27
CA GLY A 177 33.46 30.88 18.48
C GLY A 177 32.36 31.90 18.17
N LEU A 178 31.18 31.68 18.75
CA LEU A 178 30.10 32.66 18.76
C LEU A 178 30.15 33.43 20.10
N ASP A 179 30.41 34.73 20.03
CA ASP A 179 30.48 35.57 21.21
C ASP A 179 29.08 35.95 21.70
N LEU A 180 28.94 36.23 23.01
CA LEU A 180 27.65 36.55 23.63
C LEU A 180 27.02 37.84 23.08
N THR A 181 27.81 38.76 22.57
CA THR A 181 27.35 40.09 22.16
C THR A 181 27.47 40.39 20.67
N SER A 182 28.32 39.64 19.96
CA SER A 182 28.59 39.84 18.54
C SER A 182 27.46 39.32 17.65
N PRO A 183 27.18 39.96 16.51
CA PRO A 183 26.25 39.41 15.50
C PRO A 183 26.69 38.03 15.04
N ILE A 184 25.70 37.20 14.68
CA ILE A 184 25.93 35.92 14.02
C ILE A 184 26.42 36.22 12.61
N PRO A 185 27.61 35.77 12.21
CA PRO A 185 28.18 36.18 10.93
C PRO A 185 27.40 35.57 9.75
N ALA A 186 27.18 36.36 8.72
CA ALA A 186 26.45 35.94 7.52
C ALA A 186 27.10 34.72 6.82
N ASP A 187 28.42 34.57 6.90
CA ASP A 187 29.16 33.43 6.30
C ASP A 187 28.86 32.10 7.00
N ALA A 188 28.19 32.11 8.17
CA ALA A 188 27.68 30.89 8.81
C ALA A 188 26.71 30.11 7.91
N LEU A 189 26.08 30.77 6.94
CA LEU A 189 25.21 30.14 5.94
C LEU A 189 25.98 29.30 4.90
N ASP A 190 27.24 29.66 4.67
CA ASP A 190 28.04 29.07 3.59
C ASP A 190 28.81 27.84 4.01
N HIS A 191 29.03 27.66 5.31
CA HIS A 191 29.85 26.58 5.84
C HIS A 191 29.04 25.38 6.31
N PRO A 192 29.34 24.16 5.84
CA PRO A 192 28.78 22.93 6.40
C PRO A 192 29.12 22.78 7.88
N SER A 193 28.17 22.34 8.68
CA SER A 193 28.28 22.08 10.11
C SER A 193 27.80 20.68 10.47
N ILE A 194 27.77 20.34 11.76
CA ILE A 194 27.33 19.03 12.25
C ILE A 194 25.92 18.65 11.73
N THR A 195 24.98 19.60 11.70
CA THR A 195 23.64 19.37 11.18
C THR A 195 23.62 18.99 9.70
N TYR A 196 24.64 19.36 8.95
CA TYR A 196 24.78 18.98 7.55
C TYR A 196 25.12 17.49 7.40
N LEU A 197 26.01 16.96 8.22
CA LEU A 197 26.43 15.55 8.13
C LEU A 197 25.30 14.58 8.44
N SER A 198 24.44 14.88 9.40
CA SER A 198 23.31 14.00 9.76
C SER A 198 22.25 13.83 8.65
N ARG A 199 22.27 14.68 7.64
CA ARG A 199 21.34 14.62 6.48
C ARG A 199 22.01 14.18 5.18
N HIS A 200 23.31 13.95 5.19
CA HIS A 200 24.10 13.87 3.99
C HIS A 200 23.76 12.64 3.14
N ALA A 201 23.84 12.78 1.81
CA ALA A 201 23.55 11.76 0.80
C ALA A 201 22.12 11.22 0.79
N LEU A 202 21.18 11.86 1.46
CA LEU A 202 19.79 11.45 1.44
C LEU A 202 19.08 12.02 0.23
N LYS A 203 18.48 11.15 -0.59
CA LYS A 203 17.60 11.56 -1.68
C LYS A 203 16.20 11.80 -1.13
N ARG A 204 15.59 12.88 -1.58
CA ARG A 204 14.19 13.19 -1.26
C ARG A 204 13.29 12.59 -2.32
N HIS A 205 12.38 11.72 -1.92
CA HIS A 205 11.28 11.29 -2.77
C HIS A 205 10.06 12.16 -2.48
N TYR A 206 9.70 12.99 -3.44
CA TYR A 206 8.45 13.73 -3.38
C TYR A 206 7.34 12.84 -3.94
N GLY A 207 6.25 12.67 -3.21
CA GLY A 207 5.00 12.28 -3.82
C GLY A 207 4.54 13.37 -4.82
N VAL A 208 3.65 13.01 -5.73
CA VAL A 208 3.19 13.84 -6.87
C VAL A 208 2.66 15.24 -6.48
N GLN A 209 2.41 15.51 -5.21
CA GLN A 209 2.10 16.85 -4.72
C GLN A 209 3.29 17.40 -3.93
N VAL A 210 4.05 18.24 -4.56
CA VAL A 210 5.07 19.04 -3.90
C VAL A 210 4.40 19.87 -2.80
N GLY A 211 4.64 19.49 -1.56
CA GLY A 211 4.23 20.32 -0.43
C GLY A 211 4.88 21.68 -0.57
N ARG A 212 4.16 22.73 -0.29
CA ARG A 212 4.71 24.08 -0.24
C ARG A 212 5.54 24.17 1.04
N ASP A 213 6.83 23.86 0.93
CA ASP A 213 7.80 24.08 1.98
C ASP A 213 8.12 25.58 2.04
N SER A 214 7.34 26.34 2.72
CA SER A 214 7.53 27.78 2.85
C SER A 214 8.79 28.10 3.68
N PRO A 215 10.00 28.15 3.04
CA PRO A 215 11.25 28.40 3.75
C PRO A 215 11.32 29.86 4.20
N GLY A 216 12.12 30.12 5.24
CA GLY A 216 12.29 31.47 5.74
C GLY A 216 12.72 31.52 7.19
N PHE A 217 11.93 32.19 8.03
CA PHE A 217 12.25 32.42 9.44
C PHE A 217 11.23 31.73 10.35
N PHE A 218 11.68 31.35 11.54
CA PHE A 218 10.83 31.00 12.66
C PHE A 218 11.01 32.05 13.75
N VAL A 219 9.96 32.79 14.09
CA VAL A 219 9.95 33.79 15.15
C VAL A 219 9.42 33.17 16.44
N GLY A 220 10.27 33.10 17.44
CA GLY A 220 9.98 32.51 18.73
C GLY A 220 10.83 33.03 19.86
N ASP A 221 10.61 32.53 21.05
CA ASP A 221 11.39 32.81 22.26
C ASP A 221 12.42 31.69 22.47
N ALA A 222 13.71 32.04 22.50
CA ALA A 222 14.79 31.06 22.68
C ALA A 222 14.76 30.36 24.06
N SER A 223 14.06 30.93 25.04
CA SER A 223 13.84 30.35 26.37
C SER A 223 12.63 29.39 26.39
N SER A 224 11.78 29.42 25.38
CA SER A 224 10.59 28.57 25.26
C SER A 224 10.94 27.23 24.66
N LEU A 225 10.86 26.13 25.45
CA LEU A 225 11.05 24.80 24.96
C LEU A 225 10.05 24.46 23.82
N ASP A 226 8.84 24.98 23.92
CA ASP A 226 7.80 24.74 22.92
C ASP A 226 8.16 25.35 21.56
N ASP A 227 8.77 26.51 21.54
CA ASP A 227 9.20 27.16 20.31
C ASP A 227 10.43 26.46 19.73
N LEU A 228 11.33 25.97 20.58
CA LEU A 228 12.48 25.17 20.16
C LEU A 228 12.05 23.83 19.56
N VAL A 229 11.12 23.12 20.19
CA VAL A 229 10.56 21.85 19.69
C VAL A 229 9.83 22.07 18.36
N CYS A 230 9.01 23.11 18.29
CA CYS A 230 8.30 23.46 17.06
C CYS A 230 9.26 23.76 15.91
N HIS A 231 10.26 24.61 16.15
CA HIS A 231 11.30 24.92 15.18
C HIS A 231 12.06 23.66 14.73
N TRP A 232 12.45 22.79 15.69
CA TRP A 232 13.10 21.51 15.37
C TRP A 232 12.23 20.66 14.44
N ASN A 233 10.94 20.47 14.78
CA ASN A 233 10.04 19.63 14.02
C ASN A 233 9.74 20.19 12.61
N LEU A 234 9.62 21.50 12.44
CA LEU A 234 9.51 22.12 11.12
C LEU A 234 10.77 21.87 10.28
N ARG A 235 11.95 22.01 10.87
CA ARG A 235 13.22 21.68 10.19
C ARG A 235 13.37 20.17 9.94
N ALA A 236 12.89 19.32 10.86
CA ALA A 236 12.84 17.88 10.64
C ALA A 236 11.93 17.51 9.47
N ALA A 237 10.88 18.27 9.21
CA ALA A 237 10.06 18.18 8.01
C ALA A 237 10.75 18.77 6.76
N ASP A 238 12.05 19.12 6.85
CA ASP A 238 12.90 19.67 5.81
C ASP A 238 12.50 21.07 5.34
N ILE A 239 11.84 21.84 6.18
CA ILE A 239 11.62 23.27 5.93
C ILE A 239 12.92 24.01 6.30
N ALA A 240 13.47 24.75 5.36
CA ALA A 240 14.68 25.55 5.60
C ALA A 240 14.32 26.81 6.39
N LEU A 241 14.54 26.77 7.69
CA LEU A 241 14.20 27.84 8.63
C LEU A 241 15.42 28.29 9.42
N TRP A 242 15.46 29.59 9.68
CA TRP A 242 16.35 30.20 10.64
C TRP A 242 15.53 30.73 11.82
N PHE A 243 15.92 30.36 13.06
CA PHE A 243 15.25 30.83 14.26
C PHE A 243 15.65 32.26 14.55
N VAL A 244 14.69 33.13 14.85
CA VAL A 244 14.90 34.53 15.25
C VAL A 244 14.16 34.77 16.56
N ASP A 245 14.92 35.15 17.59
CA ASP A 245 14.36 35.64 18.85
C ASP A 245 14.31 37.18 18.84
N PRO A 246 13.11 37.76 18.93
CA PRO A 246 12.95 39.21 18.93
C PRO A 246 13.67 39.92 20.08
N ALA A 247 13.89 39.25 21.21
CA ALA A 247 14.63 39.83 22.34
C ALA A 247 16.13 40.04 22.03
N HIS A 248 16.64 39.38 20.98
CA HIS A 248 18.05 39.36 20.62
C HIS A 248 18.33 39.81 19.17
N LEU A 249 17.50 40.67 18.58
CA LEU A 249 17.58 41.08 17.16
C LEU A 249 18.96 41.60 16.74
N VAL A 250 19.69 42.26 17.63
CA VAL A 250 21.05 42.75 17.35
C VAL A 250 21.98 41.58 16.94
N ARG A 251 21.77 40.38 17.49
CA ARG A 251 22.55 39.19 17.16
C ARG A 251 22.28 38.69 15.74
N TYR A 252 21.15 39.07 15.16
CA TYR A 252 20.70 38.61 13.83
C TYR A 252 20.91 39.65 12.72
N ALA A 253 21.54 40.78 13.02
CA ALA A 253 21.69 41.91 12.09
C ALA A 253 22.28 41.49 10.72
N ASP A 254 23.31 40.64 10.73
CA ASP A 254 23.97 40.15 9.50
C ASP A 254 23.27 38.94 8.87
N ILE A 255 22.67 38.08 9.71
CA ILE A 255 22.13 36.79 9.24
C ILE A 255 20.76 36.97 8.58
N ILE A 256 19.91 37.87 9.04
CA ILE A 256 18.56 38.08 8.49
C ILE A 256 18.63 38.44 6.99
N PRO A 257 19.36 39.51 6.57
CA PRO A 257 19.41 39.86 5.15
C PRO A 257 20.11 38.78 4.29
N ALA A 258 21.13 38.14 4.83
CA ALA A 258 21.83 37.05 4.12
C ALA A 258 20.93 35.80 3.93
N TRP A 259 20.20 35.40 4.96
CA TRP A 259 19.27 34.26 4.88
C TRP A 259 18.06 34.58 4.00
N GLU A 260 17.51 35.78 4.06
CA GLU A 260 16.43 36.22 3.17
C GLU A 260 16.87 36.11 1.70
N LYS A 261 18.04 36.65 1.37
CA LYS A 261 18.62 36.55 0.02
C LYS A 261 18.79 35.10 -0.45
N THR A 262 19.38 34.27 0.39
CA THR A 262 19.58 32.83 0.12
C THR A 262 18.26 32.12 -0.09
N THR A 263 17.29 32.38 0.78
CA THR A 263 15.94 31.77 0.70
C THR A 263 15.23 32.20 -0.57
N ARG A 264 15.25 33.49 -0.89
CA ARG A 264 14.64 34.02 -2.12
C ARG A 264 15.24 33.43 -3.38
N GLN A 265 16.55 33.24 -3.41
CA GLN A 265 17.22 32.51 -4.53
C GLN A 265 16.76 31.07 -4.65
N SER A 266 16.59 30.38 -3.53
CA SER A 266 16.16 28.97 -3.51
C SER A 266 14.75 28.76 -4.06
N VAL A 267 13.87 29.75 -3.95
CA VAL A 267 12.48 29.71 -4.42
C VAL A 267 12.26 30.44 -5.75
N ALA A 268 13.28 31.06 -6.34
CA ALA A 268 13.18 31.91 -7.54
C ALA A 268 12.55 31.17 -8.75
N ASN A 269 12.80 29.88 -8.89
CA ASN A 269 12.29 29.06 -9.99
C ASN A 269 10.86 28.50 -9.74
N ARG A 270 10.23 28.85 -8.60
CA ARG A 270 8.88 28.42 -8.27
C ARG A 270 7.83 29.32 -8.92
N ARG A 271 6.56 28.89 -8.86
CA ARG A 271 5.42 29.72 -9.27
C ARG A 271 5.35 30.97 -8.39
N GLU A 272 4.84 32.07 -8.90
CA GLU A 272 4.84 33.38 -8.23
C GLU A 272 4.29 33.35 -6.79
N LEU A 273 3.20 32.61 -6.58
CA LEU A 273 2.61 32.41 -5.24
C LEU A 273 3.54 31.67 -4.26
N ASP A 274 4.48 30.88 -4.78
CA ASP A 274 5.37 30.01 -4.00
C ASP A 274 6.77 30.63 -3.83
N ARG A 275 7.00 31.85 -4.32
CA ARG A 275 8.29 32.59 -4.25
C ARG A 275 8.45 33.43 -2.97
N ARG A 276 7.51 33.33 -2.05
CA ARG A 276 7.54 34.17 -0.83
C ARG A 276 8.40 33.52 0.22
N VAL A 277 9.15 34.36 0.94
CA VAL A 277 9.85 33.98 2.17
C VAL A 277 8.84 33.96 3.31
N ALA A 278 8.80 32.89 4.07
CA ALA A 278 7.83 32.68 5.13
C ALA A 278 8.36 33.16 6.49
N VAL A 279 7.44 33.61 7.34
CA VAL A 279 7.67 33.82 8.77
C VAL A 279 6.74 32.87 9.53
N TRP A 280 7.30 31.83 10.09
CA TRP A 280 6.58 30.89 10.93
C TRP A 280 6.59 31.36 12.37
N THR A 281 5.46 31.24 13.06
CA THR A 281 5.36 31.60 14.48
C THR A 281 4.23 30.84 15.16
N ARG A 282 4.38 30.57 16.47
CA ARG A 282 3.30 30.05 17.32
C ARG A 282 2.55 31.19 18.03
N ARG A 283 3.01 32.45 17.88
CA ARG A 283 2.39 33.62 18.50
C ARG A 283 1.05 33.93 17.85
N GLU A 284 0.09 34.34 18.64
CA GLU A 284 -1.24 34.76 18.16
C GLU A 284 -1.20 36.09 17.40
N ASN A 285 -0.35 37.00 17.83
CA ASN A 285 -0.18 38.31 17.17
C ASN A 285 0.78 38.16 15.98
N LEU A 286 0.20 37.97 14.80
CA LEU A 286 0.95 37.80 13.56
C LEU A 286 1.61 39.11 13.07
N ASP A 287 1.04 40.26 13.40
CA ASP A 287 1.58 41.55 13.00
C ASP A 287 2.85 41.88 13.81
N GLU A 288 2.90 41.50 15.08
CA GLU A 288 4.12 41.64 15.90
C GLU A 288 5.27 40.83 15.30
N ALA A 289 5.01 39.57 14.87
CA ALA A 289 6.03 38.75 14.22
C ALA A 289 6.55 39.37 12.92
N ARG A 290 5.70 40.11 12.21
CA ARG A 290 6.05 40.78 10.95
C ARG A 290 6.87 42.07 11.15
N GLN A 291 6.63 42.80 12.21
CA GLN A 291 7.33 44.08 12.52
C GLN A 291 8.85 43.92 12.62
N HIS A 292 9.33 42.72 13.01
CA HIS A 292 10.77 42.44 13.11
C HIS A 292 11.48 42.31 11.76
N PHE A 293 10.74 42.36 10.63
CA PHE A 293 11.25 42.22 9.28
C PHE A 293 10.78 43.34 8.36
N GLU A 294 10.81 44.58 8.88
CA GLU A 294 10.41 45.73 8.08
C GLU A 294 11.21 45.84 6.78
N GLY A 295 10.51 46.14 5.69
CA GLY A 295 11.10 46.26 4.36
C GLY A 295 11.24 44.92 3.59
N LEU A 296 10.95 43.78 4.19
CA LEU A 296 10.98 42.46 3.51
C LEU A 296 9.56 42.01 3.07
N GLN A 297 9.47 41.49 1.86
CA GLN A 297 8.22 40.86 1.36
C GLN A 297 8.08 39.44 1.93
N LEU A 298 7.37 39.32 3.04
CA LEU A 298 7.23 38.08 3.77
C LEU A 298 5.76 37.64 3.84
N THR A 299 5.55 36.34 3.96
CA THR A 299 4.24 35.71 4.23
C THR A 299 4.26 35.14 5.63
N VAL A 300 3.36 35.58 6.50
CA VAL A 300 3.26 35.01 7.85
C VAL A 300 2.51 33.69 7.79
N CYS A 301 3.10 32.64 8.37
CA CYS A 301 2.59 31.28 8.44
C CYS A 301 2.38 30.93 9.93
N PRO A 302 1.16 31.06 10.48
CA PRO A 302 0.91 30.64 11.84
C PRO A 302 1.06 29.13 11.94
N VAL A 303 1.74 28.68 12.98
CA VAL A 303 1.81 27.26 13.27
C VAL A 303 0.51 26.83 13.92
N SER A 304 -0.23 25.99 13.25
CA SER A 304 -1.49 25.44 13.69
C SER A 304 -1.50 23.91 13.48
N GLU A 305 -2.55 23.24 13.94
CA GLU A 305 -2.73 21.83 13.62
C GLU A 305 -2.76 21.55 12.11
N TYR A 306 -3.22 22.52 11.30
CA TYR A 306 -3.24 22.44 9.85
C TYR A 306 -1.84 22.52 9.22
N SER A 307 -0.86 23.09 9.90
CA SER A 307 0.53 23.08 9.43
C SER A 307 1.09 21.67 9.30
N TRP A 308 0.56 20.74 10.06
CA TRP A 308 0.90 19.33 10.08
C TRP A 308 -0.05 18.44 9.25
N SER A 309 -1.07 18.98 8.61
CA SER A 309 -2.09 18.24 7.86
C SER A 309 -1.65 17.74 6.47
N GLY A 310 -0.39 17.91 6.11
CA GLY A 310 0.18 17.45 4.85
C GLY A 310 -0.07 18.35 3.64
N ARG A 311 -0.79 19.45 3.77
CA ARG A 311 -0.93 20.45 2.71
C ARG A 311 0.29 21.39 2.63
N ASN A 312 0.86 21.75 3.78
CA ASN A 312 1.95 22.71 3.89
C ASN A 312 3.28 22.08 4.31
N VAL A 313 3.24 21.03 5.12
CA VAL A 313 4.42 20.35 5.63
C VAL A 313 4.31 18.87 5.32
N ARG A 314 5.23 18.37 4.52
CA ARG A 314 5.36 16.94 4.26
C ARG A 314 6.77 16.50 4.61
N PRO A 315 6.93 15.55 5.53
CA PRO A 315 8.24 15.00 5.82
C PRO A 315 8.79 14.35 4.55
N PRO A 316 10.03 14.60 4.22
CA PRO A 316 10.63 14.00 3.04
C PRO A 316 10.75 12.48 3.24
N MET A 317 10.43 11.73 2.20
CA MET A 317 10.83 10.33 2.10
C MET A 317 12.33 10.31 1.82
N MET A 318 13.12 10.07 2.85
CA MET A 318 14.58 10.07 2.73
C MET A 318 15.05 8.68 2.35
N SER A 319 15.82 8.57 1.28
CA SER A 319 16.39 7.30 0.82
C SER A 319 17.79 7.50 0.25
N PHE A 320 18.58 6.46 0.37
CA PHE A 320 19.84 6.31 -0.36
C PHE A 320 19.56 5.48 -1.62
N ASP A 321 20.36 5.55 -2.63
CA ASP A 321 20.16 4.98 -3.96
C ASP A 321 19.22 3.75 -4.05
N GLN A 322 18.64 3.53 -5.20
CA GLN A 322 17.78 2.38 -5.45
C GLN A 322 18.54 1.30 -6.18
N VAL A 323 18.48 0.08 -5.67
CA VAL A 323 19.08 -1.12 -6.25
C VAL A 323 17.97 -2.06 -6.70
N ALA A 324 18.08 -2.60 -7.92
CA ALA A 324 17.17 -3.62 -8.42
C ALA A 324 17.87 -4.98 -8.36
N VAL A 325 17.23 -5.94 -7.68
CA VAL A 325 17.72 -7.31 -7.57
C VAL A 325 16.67 -8.31 -8.03
N LEU A 326 17.08 -9.55 -8.28
CA LEU A 326 16.15 -10.65 -8.57
C LEU A 326 15.75 -11.33 -7.27
N GLY A 327 14.43 -11.40 -7.05
CA GLY A 327 13.85 -12.24 -6.02
C GLY A 327 13.55 -13.64 -6.57
N VAL A 328 13.85 -14.66 -5.81
CA VAL A 328 13.61 -16.06 -6.17
C VAL A 328 12.48 -16.62 -5.32
N PHE A 329 11.48 -17.19 -5.97
CA PHE A 329 10.39 -17.87 -5.28
C PHE A 329 10.80 -19.28 -4.85
N GLY A 330 10.46 -19.59 -3.62
CA GLY A 330 10.47 -20.94 -3.05
C GLY A 330 9.19 -21.20 -2.28
N ARG A 331 9.12 -22.35 -1.64
CA ARG A 331 8.08 -22.67 -0.65
C ARG A 331 8.73 -23.18 0.63
N GLU A 332 8.23 -22.70 1.73
CA GLU A 332 8.62 -23.16 3.05
C GLU A 332 7.36 -23.53 3.84
N ARG A 333 7.28 -24.79 4.28
CA ARG A 333 6.10 -25.34 4.98
C ARG A 333 4.76 -25.06 4.24
N GLY A 334 4.80 -25.17 2.90
CA GLY A 334 3.63 -24.94 2.04
C GLY A 334 3.32 -23.47 1.71
N ARG A 335 3.99 -22.49 2.34
CA ARG A 335 3.79 -21.05 2.10
C ARG A 335 4.82 -20.53 1.08
N PRO A 336 4.40 -19.68 0.13
CA PRO A 336 5.34 -19.02 -0.76
C PRO A 336 6.32 -18.13 0.02
N LYS A 337 7.59 -18.21 -0.36
CA LYS A 337 8.70 -17.46 0.20
C LYS A 337 9.48 -16.81 -0.92
N VAL A 338 9.83 -15.54 -0.77
CA VAL A 338 10.71 -14.82 -1.69
C VAL A 338 12.01 -14.53 -0.98
N SER A 339 13.13 -14.90 -1.62
CA SER A 339 14.47 -14.59 -1.13
C SER A 339 15.17 -13.66 -2.11
N PHE A 340 15.91 -12.66 -1.61
CA PHE A 340 16.60 -11.67 -2.42
C PHE A 340 17.84 -11.14 -1.71
N ALA A 341 18.85 -10.72 -2.48
CA ALA A 341 20.10 -10.20 -1.96
C ALA A 341 19.94 -8.78 -1.38
N LEU A 342 20.64 -8.48 -0.31
CA LEU A 342 20.79 -7.17 0.32
C LEU A 342 22.18 -6.59 0.09
N SER A 343 22.66 -6.65 -1.16
CA SER A 343 23.93 -6.07 -1.56
C SER A 343 23.90 -4.54 -1.62
N ASP A 344 25.07 -3.93 -1.68
CA ASP A 344 25.28 -2.49 -1.92
C ASP A 344 24.62 -1.56 -0.86
N LYS A 345 24.66 -1.99 0.40
CA LYS A 345 24.18 -1.17 1.52
C LYS A 345 25.05 0.08 1.72
N PRO A 346 24.44 1.25 1.99
CA PRO A 346 25.21 2.45 2.29
C PRO A 346 25.90 2.32 3.66
N PHE A 347 27.12 2.85 3.75
CA PHE A 347 27.85 2.97 5.02
C PHE A 347 28.11 1.63 5.75
N CYS A 348 28.09 0.51 5.04
CA CYS A 348 28.41 -0.81 5.59
C CYS A 348 29.86 -1.15 5.36
N GLY A 349 30.59 -1.58 6.39
CA GLY A 349 31.98 -2.02 6.27
C GLY A 349 32.96 -1.45 7.28
N GLY A 350 32.54 -0.73 8.31
CA GLY A 350 33.38 -0.22 9.41
C GLY A 350 33.13 -0.94 10.73
N ASN A 351 34.19 -1.02 11.56
CA ASN A 351 34.12 -1.61 12.91
C ASN A 351 33.26 -0.79 13.91
N TRP A 352 32.69 0.32 13.47
CA TRP A 352 32.02 1.31 14.31
C TRP A 352 30.50 1.19 14.34
N PHE A 353 29.92 0.45 13.39
CA PHE A 353 28.50 0.27 13.30
C PHE A 353 28.05 -1.06 13.86
N HIS A 354 27.34 -0.98 14.95
CA HIS A 354 26.33 -1.98 15.24
C HIS A 354 25.05 -1.55 14.51
N SER A 355 24.87 -1.86 13.49
CA SER A 355 24.20 -2.34 12.32
C SER A 355 22.71 -2.13 12.14
N GLN A 356 21.92 -1.71 13.12
CA GLN A 356 20.44 -1.75 13.01
C GLN A 356 19.76 -0.40 12.75
N HIS A 357 20.51 0.56 12.25
CA HIS A 357 19.98 1.86 11.83
C HIS A 357 19.54 1.90 10.36
N LEU A 358 19.67 0.80 9.65
CA LEU A 358 19.30 0.69 8.25
C LEU A 358 17.93 0.06 8.08
N VAL A 359 17.15 0.65 7.20
CA VAL A 359 15.89 0.08 6.73
C VAL A 359 16.00 -0.18 5.24
N ALA A 360 15.83 -1.44 4.84
CA ALA A 360 15.60 -1.80 3.46
C ALA A 360 14.12 -1.55 3.13
N SER A 361 13.86 -0.53 2.34
CA SER A 361 12.53 -0.22 1.83
C SER A 361 12.35 -0.95 0.50
N VAL A 362 11.55 -2.01 0.50
CA VAL A 362 11.43 -3.00 -0.58
C VAL A 362 10.12 -2.84 -1.32
N SER A 363 10.18 -2.87 -2.64
CA SER A 363 9.01 -2.89 -3.51
C SER A 363 9.09 -4.09 -4.45
N PHE A 364 8.03 -4.88 -4.51
CA PHE A 364 7.91 -6.04 -5.38
C PHE A 364 7.13 -5.68 -6.64
N ILE A 365 7.76 -5.89 -7.80
CA ILE A 365 7.08 -5.73 -9.09
C ILE A 365 6.49 -7.09 -9.46
N GLY A 366 5.24 -7.25 -9.10
CA GLY A 366 4.46 -8.47 -9.27
C GLY A 366 3.22 -8.40 -8.40
N GLY A 367 2.32 -9.36 -8.56
CA GLY A 367 1.02 -9.30 -7.91
C GLY A 367 0.78 -10.43 -6.91
N LEU A 368 -0.32 -11.11 -7.12
CA LEU A 368 -0.72 -12.28 -6.36
C LEU A 368 0.04 -13.51 -6.84
N TYR A 369 0.30 -14.45 -5.95
CA TYR A 369 1.05 -15.67 -6.20
C TYR A 369 0.30 -16.89 -5.69
N GLY A 370 0.56 -18.03 -6.31
CA GLY A 370 -0.03 -19.28 -5.87
C GLY A 370 -1.55 -19.28 -5.99
N ASP A 371 -2.05 -19.29 -7.22
CA ASP A 371 -3.49 -19.24 -7.54
C ASP A 371 -4.18 -17.99 -6.95
N GLU A 372 -3.42 -16.89 -6.87
CA GLU A 372 -3.90 -15.60 -6.37
C GLU A 372 -4.34 -15.60 -4.90
N GLN A 373 -3.91 -16.60 -4.12
CA GLN A 373 -4.24 -16.73 -2.69
C GLN A 373 -3.24 -16.00 -1.77
N TYR A 374 -2.11 -15.57 -2.29
CA TYR A 374 -1.05 -14.91 -1.53
C TYR A 374 -0.65 -13.59 -2.18
N THR A 375 -0.28 -12.61 -1.37
CA THR A 375 0.21 -11.31 -1.82
C THR A 375 1.50 -10.94 -1.11
N LEU A 376 2.38 -10.23 -1.83
CA LEU A 376 3.55 -9.53 -1.27
C LEU A 376 3.29 -8.02 -1.12
N ASN A 377 2.12 -7.53 -1.53
CA ASN A 377 1.76 -6.12 -1.52
C ASN A 377 0.53 -5.88 -0.63
N PRO A 378 0.64 -6.04 0.69
CA PRO A 378 -0.48 -5.74 1.61
C PRO A 378 -0.76 -4.24 1.64
N PRO A 379 -1.99 -3.84 1.96
CA PRO A 379 -2.35 -2.44 2.10
C PRO A 379 -1.67 -1.81 3.33
N TYR A 380 -1.38 -0.51 3.23
CA TYR A 380 -0.91 0.27 4.37
C TYR A 380 -2.04 0.52 5.37
N VAL A 381 -2.05 -0.26 6.43
CA VAL A 381 -2.95 -0.11 7.58
C VAL A 381 -2.07 -0.18 8.84
N PRO A 382 -1.74 0.98 9.46
CA PRO A 382 -0.80 1.04 10.58
C PRO A 382 -1.13 0.09 11.72
N GLU A 383 -2.41 -0.07 12.05
CA GLU A 383 -2.91 -0.93 13.12
C GLU A 383 -2.65 -2.43 12.87
N LEU A 384 -2.32 -2.81 11.62
CA LEU A 384 -2.00 -4.18 11.24
C LEU A 384 -0.50 -4.45 11.09
N ASN A 385 0.37 -3.48 11.35
CA ASN A 385 1.81 -3.66 11.14
C ASN A 385 2.42 -4.79 11.97
N GLU A 386 1.99 -4.98 13.22
CA GLU A 386 2.43 -6.11 14.05
C GLU A 386 2.02 -7.46 13.45
N PHE A 387 0.80 -7.55 12.94
CA PHE A 387 0.33 -8.74 12.24
C PHE A 387 1.15 -9.02 10.96
N TYR A 388 1.44 -8.00 10.16
CA TYR A 388 2.28 -8.14 8.97
C TYR A 388 3.68 -8.62 9.34
N ALA A 389 4.30 -8.01 10.35
CA ALA A 389 5.63 -8.39 10.82
C ALA A 389 5.69 -9.88 11.20
N ARG A 390 4.73 -10.36 11.98
CA ARG A 390 4.65 -11.77 12.41
C ARG A 390 4.33 -12.74 11.27
N THR A 391 3.54 -12.31 10.29
CA THR A 391 3.03 -13.21 9.24
C THR A 391 3.92 -13.26 8.01
N MET A 392 4.51 -12.12 7.61
CA MET A 392 5.28 -12.01 6.37
C MET A 392 6.78 -12.19 6.59
N TYR A 393 7.31 -11.72 7.71
CA TYR A 393 8.75 -11.72 7.98
C TYR A 393 9.11 -12.86 8.92
N PHE A 394 9.88 -13.83 8.45
CA PHE A 394 10.17 -15.05 9.20
C PHE A 394 11.56 -15.09 9.85
N GLN A 395 12.48 -14.21 9.46
CA GLN A 395 13.82 -14.17 10.03
C GLN A 395 13.97 -13.18 11.19
N TYR A 396 13.25 -12.02 11.12
CA TYR A 396 13.35 -10.93 12.08
C TYR A 396 11.97 -10.31 12.31
N ASP A 397 11.66 -9.88 13.51
CA ASP A 397 10.36 -9.29 13.89
C ASP A 397 10.17 -7.82 13.47
N ARG A 398 10.75 -7.38 12.34
CA ARG A 398 10.96 -5.96 12.06
C ARG A 398 10.51 -5.52 10.70
N LEU A 399 9.44 -6.13 10.24
CA LEU A 399 8.80 -5.74 9.00
C LEU A 399 7.67 -4.75 9.30
N ARG A 400 7.58 -3.74 8.46
CA ARG A 400 6.48 -2.77 8.47
C ARG A 400 6.00 -2.51 7.07
N ILE A 401 4.70 -2.38 6.90
CA ILE A 401 4.13 -1.93 5.64
C ILE A 401 4.10 -0.40 5.65
N GLU A 402 4.66 0.19 4.62
CA GLU A 402 4.57 1.61 4.31
C GLU A 402 3.57 1.84 3.16
N SER A 403 3.32 3.10 2.82
CA SER A 403 2.31 3.45 1.80
C SER A 403 2.52 2.78 0.44
N GLU A 404 3.76 2.53 0.05
CA GLU A 404 4.12 1.98 -1.26
C GLU A 404 5.11 0.82 -1.19
N ARG A 405 5.69 0.57 -0.01
CA ARG A 405 6.84 -0.32 0.17
C ARG A 405 6.71 -1.11 1.46
N ILE A 406 7.51 -2.15 1.54
CA ILE A 406 7.72 -2.92 2.77
C ILE A 406 9.03 -2.44 3.38
N ALA A 407 9.01 -1.99 4.62
CA ALA A 407 10.20 -1.61 5.37
C ALA A 407 10.68 -2.78 6.21
N ILE A 408 11.93 -3.16 6.02
CA ILE A 408 12.59 -4.23 6.77
C ILE A 408 13.78 -3.61 7.50
N VAL A 409 13.78 -3.69 8.83
CA VAL A 409 14.96 -3.29 9.61
C VAL A 409 16.01 -4.39 9.47
N ILE A 410 17.15 -4.03 8.94
CA ILE A 410 18.25 -4.96 8.61
C ILE A 410 19.50 -4.64 9.40
N ASP A 411 20.33 -5.66 9.56
CA ASP A 411 21.68 -5.54 10.06
C ASP A 411 22.66 -5.23 8.92
N ALA A 412 23.75 -4.52 9.21
CA ALA A 412 24.79 -4.26 8.23
C ALA A 412 25.45 -5.56 7.72
N ALA A 413 25.49 -6.60 8.54
CA ALA A 413 26.02 -7.91 8.20
C ALA A 413 25.08 -8.76 7.34
N ASP A 414 23.78 -8.42 7.25
CA ASP A 414 22.82 -9.20 6.48
C ASP A 414 23.17 -9.15 4.99
N THR A 415 23.36 -10.29 4.37
CA THR A 415 23.67 -10.43 2.93
C THR A 415 22.42 -10.67 2.09
N ASP A 416 21.39 -11.18 2.70
CA ASP A 416 20.12 -11.50 2.04
C ASP A 416 18.94 -11.28 2.99
N ALA A 417 17.76 -11.25 2.42
CA ALA A 417 16.48 -11.24 3.13
C ALA A 417 15.51 -12.21 2.50
N SER A 418 14.58 -12.68 3.31
CA SER A 418 13.49 -13.52 2.84
C SER A 418 12.18 -13.11 3.48
N LEU A 419 11.12 -13.13 2.70
CA LEU A 419 9.77 -12.81 3.14
C LEU A 419 8.79 -13.90 2.75
N HIS A 420 7.88 -14.24 3.65
CA HIS A 420 6.69 -15.03 3.33
C HIS A 420 5.62 -14.15 2.69
N ALA A 421 4.97 -14.66 1.66
CA ALA A 421 3.77 -13.99 1.14
C ALA A 421 2.63 -14.09 2.16
N LEU A 422 1.87 -13.01 2.27
CA LEU A 422 0.70 -12.97 3.13
C LEU A 422 -0.47 -13.71 2.47
N SER A 423 -1.12 -14.61 3.19
CA SER A 423 -2.38 -15.20 2.77
C SER A 423 -3.45 -14.13 2.62
N VAL A 424 -4.16 -14.11 1.50
CA VAL A 424 -5.28 -13.18 1.30
C VAL A 424 -6.40 -13.44 2.31
N ALA A 425 -6.62 -14.71 2.69
CA ALA A 425 -7.62 -15.06 3.71
C ALA A 425 -7.28 -14.42 5.07
N ASP A 426 -6.02 -14.53 5.51
CA ASP A 426 -5.58 -13.89 6.76
C ASP A 426 -5.68 -12.36 6.70
N LEU A 427 -5.34 -11.76 5.55
CA LEU A 427 -5.45 -10.32 5.33
C LEU A 427 -6.90 -9.86 5.45
N VAL A 428 -7.82 -10.54 4.77
CA VAL A 428 -9.25 -10.22 4.79
C VAL A 428 -9.80 -10.38 6.19
N ASP A 429 -9.50 -11.49 6.88
CA ASP A 429 -9.95 -11.72 8.26
C ASP A 429 -9.48 -10.62 9.22
N ARG A 430 -8.22 -10.15 9.08
CA ARG A 430 -7.71 -9.05 9.90
C ARG A 430 -8.37 -7.71 9.62
N ILE A 431 -8.60 -7.38 8.34
CA ILE A 431 -9.30 -6.14 7.96
C ILE A 431 -10.72 -6.14 8.51
N PHE A 432 -11.48 -7.24 8.31
CA PHE A 432 -12.83 -7.35 8.85
C PHE A 432 -12.85 -7.49 10.37
N GLY A 433 -11.77 -8.02 10.94
CA GLY A 433 -11.53 -8.05 12.39
C GLY A 433 -11.50 -6.66 13.04
N MET A 434 -11.09 -5.62 12.30
CA MET A 434 -11.16 -4.22 12.75
C MET A 434 -12.62 -3.71 12.77
N ALA A 435 -13.48 -4.29 11.94
CA ALA A 435 -14.92 -4.03 11.91
C ALA A 435 -15.73 -4.90 12.88
N GLY A 436 -15.08 -5.75 13.66
CA GLY A 436 -15.72 -6.63 14.63
C GLY A 436 -16.23 -7.96 14.06
N TYR A 437 -15.81 -8.34 12.86
CA TYR A 437 -16.16 -9.61 12.23
C TYR A 437 -14.99 -10.59 12.17
N SER A 438 -15.30 -11.88 12.14
CA SER A 438 -14.43 -12.95 11.65
C SER A 438 -14.95 -13.42 10.30
N THR A 439 -14.05 -13.83 9.42
CA THR A 439 -14.38 -14.22 8.05
C THR A 439 -14.02 -15.67 7.78
N LYS A 440 -14.86 -16.34 6.99
CA LYS A 440 -14.60 -17.68 6.51
C LYS A 440 -15.12 -17.80 5.07
N LEU A 441 -14.39 -18.55 4.23
CA LEU A 441 -14.93 -18.86 2.91
C LEU A 441 -16.22 -19.65 3.04
N SER A 442 -17.28 -19.18 2.40
CA SER A 442 -18.53 -19.93 2.27
C SER A 442 -18.35 -21.14 1.35
N ASN A 443 -19.33 -22.02 1.30
CA ASN A 443 -19.32 -23.11 0.34
C ASN A 443 -19.24 -22.60 -1.11
N GLY A 444 -19.94 -21.52 -1.44
CA GLY A 444 -19.84 -20.83 -2.73
C GLY A 444 -18.43 -20.30 -3.01
N GLY A 445 -17.80 -19.73 -1.99
CA GLY A 445 -16.42 -19.24 -2.07
C GLY A 445 -15.40 -20.34 -2.33
N LEU A 446 -15.54 -21.49 -1.68
CA LEU A 446 -14.68 -22.66 -1.93
C LEU A 446 -14.79 -23.15 -3.37
N ILE A 447 -16.03 -23.24 -3.90
CA ILE A 447 -16.30 -23.67 -5.28
C ILE A 447 -15.72 -22.68 -6.28
N THR A 448 -15.96 -21.38 -6.06
CA THR A 448 -15.43 -20.29 -6.91
C THR A 448 -13.90 -20.31 -6.95
N ARG A 449 -13.26 -20.48 -5.79
CA ARG A 449 -11.80 -20.58 -5.69
C ARG A 449 -11.25 -21.77 -6.48
N GLN A 450 -11.88 -22.94 -6.35
CA GLN A 450 -11.48 -24.12 -7.10
C GLN A 450 -11.68 -23.94 -8.61
N LEU A 451 -12.76 -23.27 -9.02
CA LEU A 451 -13.02 -22.98 -10.42
C LEU A 451 -11.96 -22.06 -11.02
N ILE A 452 -11.64 -20.97 -10.33
CA ILE A 452 -10.58 -20.02 -10.73
C ILE A 452 -9.22 -20.73 -10.82
N SER A 453 -8.89 -21.55 -9.82
CA SER A 453 -7.63 -22.31 -9.80
C SER A 453 -7.53 -23.28 -10.98
N ARG A 454 -8.57 -24.03 -11.30
CA ARG A 454 -8.59 -24.93 -12.46
C ARG A 454 -8.40 -24.22 -13.78
N LEU A 455 -8.94 -23.04 -13.91
CA LEU A 455 -8.77 -22.20 -15.10
C LEU A 455 -7.38 -21.57 -15.21
N GLY A 456 -6.50 -21.74 -14.21
CA GLY A 456 -5.17 -21.15 -14.17
C GLY A 456 -5.17 -19.68 -13.70
N GLY A 457 -6.06 -19.35 -12.76
CA GLY A 457 -6.22 -18.03 -12.19
C GLY A 457 -7.35 -17.20 -12.80
N LEU A 458 -7.51 -15.95 -12.32
CA LEU A 458 -8.59 -15.05 -12.78
C LEU A 458 -8.57 -14.83 -14.29
N GLN A 459 -7.39 -14.78 -14.90
CA GLN A 459 -7.30 -14.55 -16.34
C GLN A 459 -7.93 -15.69 -17.14
N GLY A 460 -7.89 -16.92 -16.65
CA GLY A 460 -8.57 -18.06 -17.27
C GLY A 460 -10.09 -17.95 -17.21
N ALA A 461 -10.64 -17.26 -16.21
CA ALA A 461 -12.09 -17.03 -16.10
C ALA A 461 -12.66 -16.18 -17.25
N ARG A 462 -11.81 -15.57 -18.09
CA ARG A 462 -12.22 -14.87 -19.33
C ARG A 462 -13.07 -15.74 -20.24
N VAL A 463 -12.93 -17.05 -20.20
CA VAL A 463 -13.73 -17.98 -21.01
C VAL A 463 -15.23 -17.81 -20.73
N PHE A 464 -15.61 -17.39 -19.53
CA PHE A 464 -17.01 -17.12 -19.18
C PHE A 464 -17.55 -15.80 -19.74
N LYS A 465 -16.71 -14.94 -20.32
CA LYS A 465 -17.17 -13.77 -21.09
C LYS A 465 -17.94 -14.18 -22.34
N ILE A 466 -17.75 -15.41 -22.83
CA ILE A 466 -18.44 -15.94 -23.99
C ILE A 466 -19.83 -16.42 -23.55
N PRO A 467 -20.94 -15.79 -24.01
CA PRO A 467 -22.29 -16.16 -23.60
C PRO A 467 -22.62 -17.62 -23.92
N GLY A 468 -22.11 -18.13 -25.05
CA GLY A 468 -22.29 -19.53 -25.45
C GLY A 468 -21.70 -20.53 -24.47
N VAL A 469 -20.60 -20.18 -23.77
CA VAL A 469 -20.02 -21.04 -22.70
C VAL A 469 -20.96 -21.11 -21.51
N ARG A 470 -21.48 -19.97 -21.06
CA ARG A 470 -22.46 -19.94 -19.96
C ARG A 470 -23.73 -20.70 -20.32
N ARG A 471 -24.18 -20.59 -21.58
CA ARG A 471 -25.33 -21.33 -22.12
C ARG A 471 -25.06 -22.83 -22.15
N LEU A 472 -23.89 -23.29 -22.60
CA LEU A 472 -23.49 -24.70 -22.57
C LEU A 472 -23.59 -25.29 -21.16
N LEU A 473 -23.10 -24.56 -20.16
CA LEU A 473 -23.20 -24.93 -18.76
C LEU A 473 -24.65 -24.96 -18.27
N LYS A 474 -25.51 -24.08 -18.75
CA LYS A 474 -26.93 -24.01 -18.32
C LYS A 474 -27.79 -25.10 -18.99
N THR A 475 -27.57 -25.35 -20.28
CA THR A 475 -28.37 -26.30 -21.05
C THR A 475 -28.12 -27.74 -20.63
N HIS A 476 -26.86 -28.08 -20.35
CA HIS A 476 -26.50 -29.43 -19.94
C HIS A 476 -26.22 -29.49 -18.45
N GLY A 477 -27.12 -30.08 -17.68
CA GLY A 477 -26.94 -30.34 -16.25
C GLY A 477 -25.80 -31.31 -15.97
N PRO A 478 -25.38 -31.49 -14.70
CA PRO A 478 -24.27 -32.36 -14.33
C PRO A 478 -24.42 -33.82 -14.77
N ALA A 479 -25.66 -34.35 -14.77
CA ALA A 479 -25.96 -35.69 -15.17
C ALA A 479 -26.17 -35.88 -16.70
N ALA A 480 -26.38 -34.74 -17.41
CA ALA A 480 -26.64 -34.77 -18.84
C ALA A 480 -25.35 -34.91 -19.65
N SER A 481 -25.31 -35.84 -20.60
CA SER A 481 -24.26 -35.97 -21.59
C SER A 481 -24.64 -35.19 -22.87
N PHE A 482 -23.63 -34.74 -23.61
CA PHE A 482 -23.79 -34.05 -24.87
C PHE A 482 -22.63 -34.31 -25.82
N THR A 483 -22.88 -34.12 -27.11
CA THR A 483 -21.85 -34.30 -28.14
C THR A 483 -21.02 -33.05 -28.37
N LYS A 484 -19.84 -33.20 -28.93
CA LYS A 484 -18.99 -32.05 -29.36
C LYS A 484 -19.75 -31.12 -30.31
N LYS A 485 -20.53 -31.68 -31.26
CA LYS A 485 -21.32 -30.87 -32.21
C LYS A 485 -22.29 -29.94 -31.47
N SER A 486 -23.06 -30.48 -30.53
CA SER A 486 -23.99 -29.68 -29.68
C SER A 486 -23.27 -28.59 -28.92
N ALA A 487 -22.09 -28.88 -28.32
CA ALA A 487 -21.30 -27.92 -27.62
C ALA A 487 -20.86 -26.74 -28.52
N LEU A 488 -20.34 -27.05 -29.72
CA LEU A 488 -19.88 -26.03 -30.67
C LEU A 488 -21.03 -25.13 -31.18
N GLU A 489 -22.20 -25.72 -31.42
CA GLU A 489 -23.41 -24.99 -31.81
C GLU A 489 -23.84 -24.00 -30.71
N LEU A 490 -23.86 -24.46 -29.45
CA LEU A 490 -24.20 -23.61 -28.31
C LEU A 490 -23.18 -22.50 -28.07
N ILE A 491 -21.89 -22.78 -28.20
CA ILE A 491 -20.82 -21.77 -28.03
C ILE A 491 -20.91 -20.70 -29.13
N GLY A 492 -21.15 -21.12 -30.37
CA GLY A 492 -21.20 -20.21 -31.52
C GLY A 492 -22.52 -19.43 -31.68
N LYS A 493 -23.56 -19.78 -30.93
CA LYS A 493 -24.91 -19.19 -31.06
C LYS A 493 -24.99 -17.79 -30.45
N LYS A 494 -25.73 -16.90 -31.09
CA LYS A 494 -26.04 -15.55 -30.57
C LYS A 494 -26.65 -15.59 -29.17
N ASP A 495 -26.38 -14.58 -28.37
CA ASP A 495 -27.00 -14.42 -27.06
C ASP A 495 -28.42 -13.82 -27.24
N PRO A 496 -29.48 -14.51 -26.78
CA PRO A 496 -30.83 -13.99 -26.85
C PRO A 496 -31.04 -12.71 -26.00
N ASN A 497 -30.29 -12.57 -24.92
CA ASN A 497 -30.39 -11.42 -24.01
C ASN A 497 -29.54 -10.22 -24.45
N ASN A 498 -28.58 -10.45 -25.34
CA ASN A 498 -27.75 -9.43 -25.94
C ASN A 498 -27.59 -9.71 -27.46
N PRO A 499 -28.62 -9.39 -28.27
CA PRO A 499 -28.62 -9.71 -29.69
C PRO A 499 -27.49 -9.08 -30.48
N ASN A 500 -26.87 -8.04 -29.94
CA ASN A 500 -25.68 -7.39 -30.49
C ASN A 500 -24.37 -8.13 -30.16
N ALA A 501 -24.38 -9.07 -29.20
CA ALA A 501 -23.23 -9.89 -28.87
C ALA A 501 -23.24 -11.20 -29.65
N THR A 502 -22.31 -11.35 -30.57
CA THR A 502 -22.11 -12.58 -31.35
C THR A 502 -20.81 -13.24 -30.97
N PHE A 503 -20.57 -14.51 -31.37
CA PHE A 503 -19.28 -15.13 -31.15
C PHE A 503 -18.16 -14.36 -31.85
N SER A 504 -18.45 -13.69 -32.98
CA SER A 504 -17.48 -12.84 -33.67
C SER A 504 -16.91 -11.72 -32.80
N ASP A 505 -17.64 -11.32 -31.79
CA ASP A 505 -17.24 -10.30 -30.82
C ASP A 505 -16.12 -10.79 -29.87
N HIS A 506 -15.92 -12.09 -29.82
CA HIS A 506 -14.94 -12.74 -28.96
C HIS A 506 -13.72 -13.30 -29.70
N LEU A 507 -13.62 -13.11 -31.03
CA LEU A 507 -12.56 -13.72 -31.85
C LEU A 507 -11.13 -13.35 -31.38
N ASP A 508 -10.98 -12.16 -30.79
CA ASP A 508 -9.70 -11.67 -30.31
C ASP A 508 -9.51 -11.92 -28.79
N LEU A 509 -10.49 -12.60 -28.14
CA LEU A 509 -10.39 -12.93 -26.73
C LEU A 509 -9.29 -13.96 -26.49
N TYR A 510 -8.36 -13.60 -25.63
CA TYR A 510 -7.23 -14.44 -25.28
C TYR A 510 -7.54 -15.31 -24.06
N ILE A 511 -7.75 -16.61 -24.27
CA ILE A 511 -8.05 -17.58 -23.22
C ILE A 511 -6.93 -18.61 -23.00
N GLU A 512 -5.99 -18.73 -23.96
CA GLU A 512 -4.90 -19.70 -23.98
C GLU A 512 -3.64 -19.11 -24.63
N GLN A 513 -2.51 -19.80 -24.52
CA GLN A 513 -1.29 -19.43 -25.24
C GLN A 513 -1.40 -19.86 -26.71
N ARG A 514 -1.77 -18.95 -27.59
CA ARG A 514 -1.81 -19.15 -29.01
C ARG A 514 -1.18 -17.95 -29.73
N PRO A 515 -0.76 -18.10 -31.00
CA PRO A 515 -0.28 -16.96 -31.80
C PRO A 515 -1.34 -15.85 -31.83
N ARG A 516 -0.94 -14.61 -31.63
CA ARG A 516 -1.85 -13.43 -31.60
C ARG A 516 -2.64 -13.23 -32.87
N GLU A 517 -2.11 -13.72 -33.99
CA GLU A 517 -2.73 -13.64 -35.32
C GLU A 517 -3.86 -14.64 -35.53
N THR A 518 -4.00 -15.65 -34.64
CA THR A 518 -5.00 -16.69 -34.79
C THR A 518 -6.28 -16.32 -34.05
N LYS A 519 -7.36 -16.10 -34.80
CA LYS A 519 -8.68 -15.82 -34.24
C LYS A 519 -9.27 -17.03 -33.51
N LEU A 520 -9.94 -16.75 -32.39
CA LEU A 520 -10.61 -17.78 -31.59
C LEU A 520 -11.78 -18.43 -32.34
N LYS A 521 -11.88 -19.76 -32.24
CA LYS A 521 -12.99 -20.52 -32.78
C LYS A 521 -13.77 -21.23 -31.66
N PRO A 522 -15.06 -21.55 -31.84
CA PRO A 522 -15.81 -22.35 -30.85
C PRO A 522 -15.13 -23.66 -30.46
N HIS A 523 -14.42 -24.27 -31.41
CA HIS A 523 -13.64 -25.48 -31.17
C HIS A 523 -12.52 -25.27 -30.13
N ASP A 524 -11.79 -24.16 -30.25
CA ASP A 524 -10.65 -23.84 -29.35
C ASP A 524 -11.16 -23.59 -27.95
N VAL A 525 -12.29 -22.89 -27.82
CA VAL A 525 -12.97 -22.67 -26.54
C VAL A 525 -13.38 -23.99 -25.89
N PHE A 526 -14.04 -24.88 -26.65
CA PHE A 526 -14.46 -26.15 -26.12
C PHE A 526 -13.29 -27.04 -25.72
N ALA A 527 -12.24 -27.12 -26.56
CA ALA A 527 -11.02 -27.86 -26.25
C ALA A 527 -10.37 -27.35 -24.96
N HIS A 528 -10.27 -26.03 -24.79
CA HIS A 528 -9.76 -25.41 -23.56
C HIS A 528 -10.57 -25.80 -22.31
N LEU A 529 -11.90 -25.81 -22.39
CA LEU A 529 -12.76 -26.22 -21.27
C LEU A 529 -12.56 -27.68 -20.88
N VAL A 530 -12.36 -28.55 -21.87
CA VAL A 530 -12.06 -29.97 -21.65
C VAL A 530 -10.67 -30.14 -21.04
N GLU A 531 -9.67 -29.48 -21.59
CA GLU A 531 -8.29 -29.48 -21.07
C GLU A 531 -8.22 -29.03 -19.62
N LYS A 532 -8.97 -27.98 -19.26
CA LYS A 532 -9.09 -27.49 -17.88
C LYS A 532 -9.93 -28.40 -16.98
N GLY A 533 -10.41 -29.52 -17.48
CA GLY A 533 -11.14 -30.51 -16.71
C GLY A 533 -12.54 -30.07 -16.26
N LEU A 534 -13.15 -29.09 -16.96
CA LEU A 534 -14.53 -28.70 -16.70
C LEU A 534 -15.54 -29.69 -17.33
N PHE A 535 -15.10 -30.41 -18.33
CA PHE A 535 -15.85 -31.51 -18.94
C PHE A 535 -14.98 -32.77 -19.00
N ARG A 536 -15.61 -33.95 -18.75
CA ARG A 536 -15.00 -35.25 -18.94
C ARG A 536 -15.54 -35.85 -20.22
N ILE A 537 -14.67 -36.57 -20.94
CA ILE A 537 -15.02 -37.32 -22.12
C ILE A 537 -15.44 -38.74 -21.73
N GLY A 538 -16.39 -39.32 -22.43
CA GLY A 538 -16.85 -40.66 -22.23
C GLY A 538 -17.68 -41.17 -23.44
N ALA A 539 -18.22 -42.35 -23.30
CA ALA A 539 -19.12 -42.98 -24.28
C ALA A 539 -20.49 -43.27 -23.68
N GLU A 540 -21.53 -43.14 -24.46
CA GLU A 540 -22.86 -43.65 -24.12
C GLU A 540 -22.96 -45.07 -24.62
N LEU A 541 -23.22 -46.01 -23.71
CA LEU A 541 -23.35 -47.43 -23.99
C LEU A 541 -24.73 -47.91 -23.59
N SER A 542 -25.39 -48.64 -24.49
CA SER A 542 -26.68 -49.26 -24.24
C SER A 542 -26.52 -50.68 -23.75
N CYS A 543 -27.10 -51.01 -22.62
CA CYS A 543 -27.05 -52.35 -22.08
C CYS A 543 -27.94 -53.30 -22.93
N PRO A 544 -27.41 -54.41 -23.44
CA PRO A 544 -28.20 -55.35 -24.25
C PRO A 544 -29.34 -56.04 -23.47
N SER A 545 -29.21 -56.11 -22.14
CA SER A 545 -30.21 -56.78 -21.28
C SER A 545 -31.35 -55.84 -20.89
N CYS A 546 -31.09 -54.66 -20.36
CA CYS A 546 -32.14 -53.72 -19.91
C CYS A 546 -32.44 -52.63 -20.92
N ARG A 547 -31.66 -52.49 -21.98
CA ARG A 547 -31.75 -51.46 -23.05
C ARG A 547 -31.61 -50.01 -22.57
N ILE A 548 -31.16 -49.85 -21.37
CA ILE A 548 -30.91 -48.50 -20.82
C ILE A 548 -29.50 -48.05 -21.22
N THR A 549 -29.41 -46.80 -21.65
CA THR A 549 -28.15 -46.17 -22.01
C THR A 549 -27.53 -45.51 -20.79
N SER A 550 -26.27 -45.81 -20.51
CA SER A 550 -25.46 -45.15 -19.45
C SER A 550 -24.24 -44.54 -20.06
N TRP A 551 -23.81 -43.41 -19.46
CA TRP A 551 -22.57 -42.73 -19.85
C TRP A 551 -21.41 -43.27 -18.99
N ILE A 552 -20.34 -43.68 -19.64
CA ILE A 552 -19.13 -44.20 -18.98
C ILE A 552 -17.95 -43.32 -19.35
N ALA A 553 -17.21 -42.84 -18.34
CA ALA A 553 -16.03 -42.01 -18.55
C ALA A 553 -14.90 -42.80 -19.19
N ILE A 554 -14.12 -42.19 -20.07
CA ILE A 554 -13.00 -42.81 -20.79
C ILE A 554 -11.96 -43.46 -19.87
N ASP A 555 -11.72 -42.87 -18.71
CA ASP A 555 -10.78 -43.35 -17.69
C ASP A 555 -11.26 -44.63 -16.96
N THR A 556 -12.56 -44.91 -17.04
CA THR A 556 -13.18 -46.15 -16.49
C THR A 556 -13.67 -47.12 -17.56
N LEU A 557 -13.58 -46.73 -18.83
CA LEU A 557 -14.05 -47.52 -19.95
C LEU A 557 -13.15 -48.74 -20.16
N LYS A 558 -13.76 -49.91 -20.21
CA LYS A 558 -13.11 -51.20 -20.48
C LYS A 558 -13.82 -51.91 -21.64
N GLN A 559 -13.21 -52.93 -22.21
CA GLN A 559 -13.84 -53.76 -23.23
C GLN A 559 -15.13 -54.40 -22.70
N ARG A 560 -15.09 -54.91 -21.47
CA ARG A 560 -16.27 -55.39 -20.76
C ARG A 560 -16.70 -54.35 -19.69
N VAL A 561 -17.93 -53.96 -19.77
CA VAL A 561 -18.55 -52.98 -18.85
C VAL A 561 -19.73 -53.63 -18.14
N VAL A 562 -19.92 -53.27 -16.88
CA VAL A 562 -21.05 -53.67 -16.06
C VAL A 562 -22.11 -52.57 -16.11
N CYS A 563 -23.33 -52.95 -16.46
CA CYS A 563 -24.44 -52.01 -16.43
C CYS A 563 -24.74 -51.58 -15.00
N GLU A 564 -24.69 -50.27 -14.72
CA GLU A 564 -24.94 -49.73 -13.40
C GLU A 564 -26.35 -50.02 -12.87
N LEU A 565 -27.32 -50.30 -13.76
CA LEU A 565 -28.70 -50.48 -13.38
C LEU A 565 -29.09 -51.95 -13.18
N CYS A 566 -28.70 -52.85 -14.09
CA CYS A 566 -29.08 -54.24 -13.97
C CYS A 566 -27.94 -55.18 -13.57
N GLY A 567 -26.72 -54.67 -13.42
CA GLY A 567 -25.55 -55.45 -13.04
C GLY A 567 -25.02 -56.40 -14.13
N GLN A 568 -25.61 -56.41 -15.33
CA GLN A 568 -25.20 -57.30 -16.40
C GLN A 568 -23.89 -56.82 -17.04
N GLU A 569 -22.90 -57.70 -17.12
CA GLU A 569 -21.67 -57.47 -17.86
C GLU A 569 -21.90 -57.72 -19.37
N HIS A 570 -21.40 -56.81 -20.21
CA HIS A 570 -21.48 -56.93 -21.66
C HIS A 570 -20.25 -56.32 -22.34
N ASP A 571 -19.99 -56.77 -23.58
CA ASP A 571 -18.89 -56.27 -24.41
C ASP A 571 -19.30 -54.93 -25.06
N ALA A 572 -18.48 -53.93 -24.88
CA ALA A 572 -18.69 -52.57 -25.38
C ALA A 572 -18.08 -52.36 -26.78
N THR A 573 -17.25 -53.28 -27.28
CA THR A 573 -16.40 -53.08 -28.47
C THR A 573 -17.20 -52.62 -29.68
N CYS A 574 -18.30 -53.36 -30.01
CA CYS A 574 -19.13 -53.05 -31.18
C CYS A 574 -19.76 -51.64 -31.09
N GLN A 575 -20.14 -51.22 -29.89
CA GLN A 575 -20.74 -49.88 -29.68
C GLN A 575 -19.72 -48.78 -29.76
N LEU A 576 -18.44 -49.04 -29.50
CA LEU A 576 -17.36 -48.06 -29.53
C LEU A 576 -16.83 -47.83 -30.96
N VAL A 577 -16.97 -48.80 -31.88
CA VAL A 577 -16.51 -48.67 -33.27
C VAL A 577 -17.22 -47.52 -33.99
N ASP A 578 -18.55 -47.45 -33.82
CA ASP A 578 -19.39 -46.44 -34.46
C ASP A 578 -19.83 -45.34 -33.49
N GLY A 579 -19.31 -45.36 -32.24
CA GLY A 579 -19.70 -44.48 -31.16
C GLY A 579 -19.21 -43.06 -31.31
N VAL A 580 -20.06 -42.11 -30.98
CA VAL A 580 -19.69 -40.68 -30.86
C VAL A 580 -19.30 -40.38 -29.41
N TRP A 581 -18.21 -39.70 -29.24
CA TRP A 581 -17.78 -39.23 -27.90
C TRP A 581 -18.78 -38.25 -27.29
N HIS A 582 -19.16 -38.52 -26.06
CA HIS A 582 -20.05 -37.70 -25.25
C HIS A 582 -19.29 -37.06 -24.08
N TYR A 583 -19.74 -35.92 -23.69
CA TYR A 583 -19.11 -35.09 -22.64
C TYR A 583 -20.09 -34.86 -21.51
N ARG A 584 -19.59 -34.84 -20.28
CA ARG A 584 -20.34 -34.42 -19.07
C ARG A 584 -19.57 -33.41 -18.30
N ARG A 585 -20.28 -32.57 -17.52
CA ARG A 585 -19.62 -31.69 -16.55
C ARG A 585 -18.79 -32.52 -15.57
N SER A 586 -17.69 -31.91 -15.12
CA SER A 586 -16.72 -32.56 -14.26
C SER A 586 -16.28 -31.63 -13.12
N GLY A 587 -15.65 -32.19 -12.11
CA GLY A 587 -15.12 -31.45 -10.98
C GLY A 587 -16.20 -30.67 -10.25
N VAL A 588 -15.90 -29.39 -9.92
CA VAL A 588 -16.82 -28.51 -9.19
C VAL A 588 -18.12 -28.21 -9.92
N LEU A 589 -18.14 -28.36 -11.24
CA LEU A 589 -19.32 -28.19 -12.08
C LEU A 589 -20.15 -29.48 -12.25
N GLY A 590 -19.63 -30.63 -11.76
CA GLY A 590 -20.23 -31.96 -11.92
C GLY A 590 -21.28 -32.29 -10.86
N VAL A 591 -21.58 -31.41 -9.92
CA VAL A 591 -22.58 -31.61 -8.86
C VAL A 591 -23.73 -30.62 -9.05
N GLU A 592 -24.97 -31.08 -8.89
CA GLU A 592 -26.12 -30.19 -8.98
C GLU A 592 -26.07 -29.06 -7.96
N ARG A 593 -26.48 -27.87 -8.38
CA ARG A 593 -26.51 -26.62 -7.62
C ARG A 593 -25.15 -26.03 -7.23
N ASN A 594 -24.03 -26.72 -7.46
CA ASN A 594 -22.71 -26.19 -7.08
C ASN A 594 -22.19 -25.05 -7.96
N ALA A 595 -22.71 -24.87 -9.17
CA ALA A 595 -22.18 -23.87 -10.12
C ALA A 595 -22.90 -22.54 -10.12
N GLN A 596 -24.02 -22.41 -9.42
CA GLN A 596 -24.97 -21.31 -9.65
C GLN A 596 -24.42 -19.93 -9.28
N GLY A 597 -23.59 -19.79 -8.25
CA GLY A 597 -22.95 -18.53 -7.88
C GLY A 597 -21.51 -18.37 -8.37
N ALA A 598 -20.79 -19.47 -8.64
CA ALA A 598 -19.36 -19.43 -8.90
C ALA A 598 -18.99 -18.73 -10.22
N VAL A 599 -19.77 -18.91 -11.28
CA VAL A 599 -19.49 -18.31 -12.60
C VAL A 599 -19.67 -16.80 -12.61
N PRO A 600 -20.77 -16.24 -12.13
CA PRO A 600 -20.93 -14.77 -12.00
C PRO A 600 -19.85 -14.13 -11.14
N VAL A 601 -19.51 -14.74 -10.00
CA VAL A 601 -18.46 -14.22 -9.11
C VAL A 601 -17.10 -14.26 -9.80
N ALA A 602 -16.72 -15.38 -10.41
CA ALA A 602 -15.44 -15.50 -11.12
C ALA A 602 -15.33 -14.50 -12.28
N LEU A 603 -16.42 -14.30 -13.02
CA LEU A 603 -16.48 -13.33 -14.13
C LEU A 603 -16.36 -11.88 -13.62
N THR A 604 -17.06 -11.54 -12.56
CA THR A 604 -16.99 -10.20 -11.95
C THR A 604 -15.58 -9.91 -11.43
N LEU A 605 -14.98 -10.84 -10.68
CA LEU A 605 -13.61 -10.72 -10.19
C LEU A 605 -12.60 -10.57 -11.35
N GLN A 606 -12.79 -11.33 -12.44
CA GLN A 606 -11.94 -11.22 -13.63
C GLN A 606 -12.07 -9.84 -14.29
N GLN A 607 -13.27 -9.29 -14.35
CA GLN A 607 -13.50 -7.96 -14.93
C GLN A 607 -12.88 -6.87 -14.06
N LEU A 608 -13.01 -6.97 -12.74
CA LEU A 608 -12.34 -6.05 -11.80
C LEU A 608 -10.82 -6.12 -11.96
N ALA A 609 -10.25 -7.32 -12.09
CA ALA A 609 -8.82 -7.49 -12.34
C ALA A 609 -8.37 -6.82 -13.64
N THR A 610 -9.21 -6.81 -14.67
CA THR A 610 -8.93 -6.13 -15.94
C THR A 610 -9.08 -4.62 -15.82
N ASN A 611 -10.17 -4.14 -15.24
CA ASN A 611 -10.47 -2.71 -15.15
C ASN A 611 -9.57 -1.95 -14.18
N LEU A 612 -9.12 -2.62 -13.10
CA LEU A 612 -8.35 -2.00 -12.02
C LEU A 612 -6.84 -2.29 -12.12
N SER A 613 -6.40 -2.93 -13.21
CA SER A 613 -4.99 -3.33 -13.43
C SER A 613 -4.04 -2.16 -13.74
N GLY A 614 -4.55 -0.98 -14.04
CA GLY A 614 -3.76 0.21 -14.37
C GLY A 614 -3.03 0.87 -13.20
N THR A 615 -3.25 0.40 -11.97
CA THR A 615 -2.54 0.83 -10.78
C THR A 615 -1.33 -0.07 -10.53
N HIS A 616 -0.21 0.49 -10.09
CA HIS A 616 1.01 -0.27 -9.75
C HIS A 616 0.80 -1.34 -8.66
N HIS A 617 -0.35 -1.34 -8.00
CA HIS A 617 -0.72 -2.26 -6.95
C HIS A 617 -1.87 -3.17 -7.39
N LYS A 618 -1.57 -4.44 -7.60
CA LYS A 618 -2.62 -5.44 -7.82
C LYS A 618 -3.43 -5.61 -6.52
N GLY A 619 -4.76 -5.56 -6.65
CA GLY A 619 -5.67 -5.81 -5.54
C GLY A 619 -5.61 -7.26 -5.07
N ALA A 620 -5.83 -7.47 -3.79
CA ALA A 620 -6.11 -8.78 -3.22
C ALA A 620 -7.63 -9.02 -3.21
N TYR A 621 -8.06 -10.26 -3.46
CA TYR A 621 -9.49 -10.57 -3.46
C TYR A 621 -9.78 -11.88 -2.73
N SER A 622 -10.99 -12.01 -2.25
CA SER A 622 -11.57 -13.25 -1.75
C SER A 622 -12.93 -13.48 -2.40
N PRO A 623 -13.21 -14.67 -2.92
CA PRO A 623 -14.58 -15.05 -3.30
C PRO A 623 -15.43 -15.23 -2.03
N SER A 624 -16.68 -15.54 -2.21
CA SER A 624 -17.76 -15.55 -1.22
C SER A 624 -17.37 -15.88 0.22
N LEU A 625 -17.70 -14.98 1.12
CA LEU A 625 -17.34 -14.99 2.54
C LEU A 625 -18.57 -14.99 3.43
N ASP A 626 -18.56 -15.90 4.40
CA ASP A 626 -19.41 -15.82 5.58
C ASP A 626 -18.78 -14.86 6.60
N LEU A 627 -19.58 -13.91 7.08
CA LEU A 627 -19.19 -12.92 8.08
C LEU A 627 -19.90 -13.22 9.40
N THR A 628 -19.13 -13.51 10.44
CA THR A 628 -19.62 -13.81 11.78
C THR A 628 -19.17 -12.71 12.73
N LYS A 629 -20.09 -12.10 13.45
CA LYS A 629 -19.76 -11.09 14.46
C LYS A 629 -18.96 -11.72 15.59
N LYS A 630 -17.90 -11.09 16.03
CA LYS A 630 -17.07 -11.60 17.13
C LYS A 630 -17.91 -11.89 18.38
N GLY A 631 -17.80 -13.10 18.92
CA GLY A 631 -18.58 -13.57 20.07
C GLY A 631 -19.91 -14.26 19.69
N GLN A 632 -20.26 -14.33 18.42
CA GLN A 632 -21.41 -15.10 17.93
C GLN A 632 -20.96 -16.37 17.19
N THR A 633 -21.84 -17.36 17.11
CA THR A 633 -21.58 -18.64 16.43
C THR A 633 -22.31 -18.75 15.09
N GLN A 634 -23.28 -17.87 14.83
CA GLN A 634 -24.05 -17.86 13.59
C GLN A 634 -23.55 -16.77 12.66
N ASN A 635 -23.55 -17.04 11.35
CA ASN A 635 -23.24 -16.06 10.34
C ASN A 635 -24.27 -14.93 10.38
N GLU A 636 -23.78 -13.69 10.41
CA GLU A 636 -24.64 -12.51 10.36
C GLU A 636 -25.01 -12.18 8.90
N CYS A 637 -24.03 -12.28 7.99
CA CYS A 637 -24.26 -12.07 6.55
C CYS A 637 -23.24 -12.84 5.71
N GLU A 638 -23.55 -12.97 4.42
CA GLU A 638 -22.67 -13.46 3.38
C GLU A 638 -22.44 -12.34 2.36
N VAL A 639 -21.24 -12.28 1.78
CA VAL A 639 -20.91 -11.43 0.63
C VAL A 639 -20.27 -12.29 -0.45
N ASP A 640 -20.63 -12.09 -1.70
CA ASP A 640 -20.18 -12.92 -2.82
C ASP A 640 -18.71 -12.70 -3.17
N PHE A 641 -18.15 -11.53 -2.86
CA PHE A 641 -16.72 -11.28 -2.93
C PHE A 641 -16.29 -10.03 -2.17
N VAL A 642 -15.01 -9.99 -1.88
CA VAL A 642 -14.31 -8.79 -1.38
C VAL A 642 -13.09 -8.54 -2.26
N TRP A 643 -12.87 -7.27 -2.66
CA TRP A 643 -11.71 -6.82 -3.40
C TRP A 643 -11.02 -5.68 -2.66
N ILE A 644 -9.73 -5.83 -2.34
CA ILE A 644 -8.94 -4.87 -1.58
C ILE A 644 -7.90 -4.25 -2.51
N ILE A 645 -7.86 -2.93 -2.62
CA ILE A 645 -6.88 -2.21 -3.43
C ILE A 645 -6.02 -1.36 -2.50
N PRO A 646 -4.74 -1.72 -2.33
CA PRO A 646 -3.78 -0.88 -1.65
C PRO A 646 -3.63 0.46 -2.37
N ARG A 647 -3.50 1.55 -1.61
CA ARG A 647 -3.23 2.87 -2.16
C ARG A 647 -2.12 3.56 -1.38
N ALA A 648 -1.32 4.35 -2.09
CA ALA A 648 -0.30 5.18 -1.49
C ALA A 648 -0.91 6.24 -0.55
N TYR A 649 -0.30 6.43 0.62
CA TYR A 649 -0.68 7.50 1.53
C TYR A 649 -0.60 8.89 0.83
N PRO A 650 -1.51 9.84 1.05
CA PRO A 650 -2.59 9.82 2.06
C PRO A 650 -3.91 9.15 1.61
N ARG A 651 -3.94 8.49 0.47
CA ARG A 651 -5.16 7.85 -0.03
C ARG A 651 -5.53 6.65 0.83
N LYS A 652 -6.84 6.48 1.08
CA LYS A 652 -7.36 5.36 1.85
C LYS A 652 -7.31 4.07 1.04
N THR A 653 -7.05 2.94 1.69
CA THR A 653 -7.22 1.61 1.09
C THR A 653 -8.67 1.44 0.64
N VAL A 654 -8.87 0.95 -0.57
CA VAL A 654 -10.22 0.69 -1.08
C VAL A 654 -10.63 -0.74 -0.78
N VAL A 655 -11.85 -0.91 -0.33
CA VAL A 655 -12.52 -2.19 -0.16
C VAL A 655 -13.81 -2.17 -0.99
N ILE A 656 -13.92 -3.10 -1.92
CA ILE A 656 -15.14 -3.33 -2.70
C ILE A 656 -15.75 -4.62 -2.18
N SER A 657 -16.97 -4.58 -1.67
CA SER A 657 -17.77 -5.75 -1.35
C SER A 657 -18.92 -5.85 -2.34
N GLY A 658 -19.25 -7.05 -2.76
CA GLY A 658 -20.24 -7.20 -3.82
C GLY A 658 -21.07 -8.46 -3.76
N GLU A 659 -22.23 -8.36 -4.44
CA GLU A 659 -23.17 -9.44 -4.71
C GLU A 659 -23.26 -9.71 -6.21
N CYS A 660 -23.29 -10.98 -6.58
CA CYS A 660 -23.32 -11.45 -7.96
C CYS A 660 -24.50 -12.37 -8.21
N LYS A 661 -25.34 -12.01 -9.19
CA LYS A 661 -26.47 -12.84 -9.58
C LYS A 661 -26.29 -13.35 -11.02
N ASP A 662 -26.80 -14.54 -11.30
CA ASP A 662 -26.70 -15.12 -12.63
C ASP A 662 -27.74 -14.49 -13.57
N GLN A 663 -28.99 -14.83 -13.42
CA GLN A 663 -30.07 -14.40 -14.34
C GLN A 663 -31.41 -14.35 -13.61
N GLY A 664 -32.33 -13.56 -14.20
CA GLY A 664 -33.70 -13.38 -13.72
C GLY A 664 -33.87 -12.15 -12.85
N PRO A 665 -35.09 -11.67 -12.70
CA PRO A 665 -35.40 -10.59 -11.76
C PRO A 665 -35.13 -11.05 -10.33
N ILE A 666 -34.61 -10.15 -9.52
CA ILE A 666 -34.36 -10.38 -8.10
C ILE A 666 -35.61 -9.92 -7.36
N GLY A 667 -36.18 -10.76 -6.50
CA GLY A 667 -37.31 -10.35 -5.68
C GLY A 667 -36.88 -9.22 -4.72
N GLN A 668 -37.80 -8.28 -4.45
CA GLN A 668 -37.54 -7.09 -3.63
C GLN A 668 -36.93 -7.44 -2.27
N GLU A 669 -37.53 -8.37 -1.53
CA GLU A 669 -37.02 -8.79 -0.21
C GLU A 669 -35.58 -9.33 -0.27
N ALA A 670 -35.25 -10.14 -1.30
CA ALA A 670 -33.92 -10.67 -1.49
C ALA A 670 -32.91 -9.56 -1.83
N PHE A 671 -33.32 -8.61 -2.68
CA PHE A 671 -32.47 -7.49 -3.08
C PHE A 671 -32.21 -6.54 -1.91
N GLU A 672 -33.24 -6.19 -1.14
CA GLU A 672 -33.10 -5.36 0.07
C GLU A 672 -32.20 -6.03 1.11
N LYS A 673 -32.32 -7.35 1.31
CA LYS A 673 -31.43 -8.11 2.18
C LYS A 673 -29.97 -8.03 1.72
N ASP A 674 -29.71 -8.22 0.42
CA ASP A 674 -28.36 -8.11 -0.14
C ASP A 674 -27.80 -6.70 0.06
N ILE A 675 -28.61 -5.66 -0.18
CA ILE A 675 -28.26 -4.26 0.07
C ILE A 675 -27.91 -4.02 1.54
N ASP A 676 -28.74 -4.50 2.47
CA ASP A 676 -28.52 -4.32 3.89
C ASP A 676 -27.24 -5.01 4.36
N ASN A 677 -26.94 -6.19 3.82
CA ASN A 677 -25.67 -6.90 4.11
C ASN A 677 -24.47 -6.08 3.62
N LEU A 678 -24.49 -5.61 2.39
CA LEU A 678 -23.40 -4.82 1.80
C LEU A 678 -23.22 -3.48 2.53
N ARG A 679 -24.32 -2.80 2.92
CA ARG A 679 -24.29 -1.58 3.73
C ARG A 679 -23.65 -1.82 5.07
N ARG A 680 -24.07 -2.85 5.78
CA ARG A 680 -23.56 -3.23 7.10
C ARG A 680 -22.05 -3.46 7.07
N VAL A 681 -21.56 -4.18 6.06
CA VAL A 681 -20.14 -4.44 5.83
C VAL A 681 -19.38 -3.14 5.53
N ALA A 682 -19.91 -2.29 4.65
CA ALA A 682 -19.28 -1.04 4.26
C ALA A 682 -19.16 -0.04 5.43
N ASP A 683 -20.20 0.04 6.27
CA ASP A 683 -20.25 0.99 7.40
C ASP A 683 -19.42 0.52 8.61
N ALA A 684 -19.19 -0.78 8.76
CA ALA A 684 -18.43 -1.33 9.87
C ALA A 684 -16.92 -1.07 9.74
N LEU A 685 -16.40 -0.85 8.52
CA LEU A 685 -14.98 -0.59 8.29
C LEU A 685 -14.58 0.84 8.70
N PRO A 686 -13.44 1.02 9.42
CA PRO A 686 -12.99 2.33 9.87
C PRO A 686 -12.80 3.33 8.72
N ARG A 687 -13.68 4.34 8.63
CA ARG A 687 -13.68 5.35 7.55
C ARG A 687 -12.38 6.16 7.44
N LYS A 688 -11.60 6.26 8.51
CA LYS A 688 -10.28 6.93 8.50
C LYS A 688 -9.24 6.17 7.66
N ARG A 689 -9.35 4.84 7.55
CA ARG A 689 -8.40 3.96 6.85
C ARG A 689 -8.92 3.43 5.51
N PHE A 690 -10.23 3.26 5.40
CA PHE A 690 -10.85 2.60 4.25
C PHE A 690 -11.82 3.52 3.50
N LYS A 691 -11.82 3.36 2.18
CA LYS A 691 -12.87 3.86 1.29
C LYS A 691 -13.62 2.64 0.75
N THR A 692 -14.89 2.52 1.08
CA THR A 692 -15.70 1.36 0.74
C THR A 692 -16.55 1.63 -0.51
N PHE A 693 -16.68 0.61 -1.35
CA PHE A 693 -17.58 0.59 -2.49
C PHE A 693 -18.47 -0.64 -2.40
N VAL A 694 -19.70 -0.49 -2.84
CA VAL A 694 -20.68 -1.56 -2.95
C VAL A 694 -20.87 -1.89 -4.43
N LEU A 695 -20.78 -3.16 -4.79
CA LEU A 695 -20.92 -3.61 -6.16
C LEU A 695 -22.03 -4.65 -6.28
N LEU A 696 -22.95 -4.43 -7.22
CA LEU A 696 -23.97 -5.37 -7.62
C LEU A 696 -23.69 -5.80 -9.06
N SER A 697 -23.56 -7.09 -9.30
CA SER A 697 -23.29 -7.66 -10.61
C SER A 697 -24.40 -8.65 -10.99
N LYS A 698 -24.91 -8.53 -12.22
CA LYS A 698 -25.94 -9.38 -12.76
C LYS A 698 -25.69 -9.62 -14.24
N LEU A 699 -25.73 -10.87 -14.71
CA LEU A 699 -25.50 -11.18 -16.13
C LEU A 699 -26.63 -10.72 -17.06
N ASN A 700 -27.82 -10.46 -16.52
CA ASN A 700 -28.93 -9.81 -17.24
C ASN A 700 -28.99 -8.32 -16.90
N PRO A 701 -29.63 -7.50 -17.73
CA PRO A 701 -29.92 -6.11 -17.38
C PRO A 701 -30.68 -6.01 -16.04
N PHE A 702 -30.40 -4.98 -15.28
CA PHE A 702 -31.21 -4.62 -14.10
C PHE A 702 -32.55 -4.09 -14.54
N THR A 703 -33.62 -4.45 -13.82
CA THR A 703 -34.96 -3.86 -14.04
C THR A 703 -35.00 -2.42 -13.51
N PRO A 704 -35.94 -1.59 -13.94
CA PRO A 704 -36.11 -0.23 -13.39
C PRO A 704 -36.30 -0.21 -11.88
N GLU A 705 -37.00 -1.23 -11.32
CA GLU A 705 -37.21 -1.38 -9.89
C GLU A 705 -35.89 -1.69 -9.16
N GLU A 706 -35.12 -2.64 -9.67
CA GLU A 706 -33.79 -2.99 -9.12
C GLU A 706 -32.81 -1.79 -9.17
N VAL A 707 -32.85 -1.00 -10.23
CA VAL A 707 -32.08 0.25 -10.33
C VAL A 707 -32.58 1.27 -9.29
N GLY A 708 -33.88 1.38 -9.10
CA GLY A 708 -34.51 2.24 -8.08
C GLY A 708 -34.02 1.89 -6.67
N TRP A 709 -33.96 0.60 -6.33
CA TRP A 709 -33.46 0.14 -5.02
C TRP A 709 -31.94 0.39 -4.89
N ALA A 710 -31.16 0.12 -5.93
CA ALA A 710 -29.72 0.39 -5.93
C ALA A 710 -29.40 1.89 -5.82
N LYS A 711 -30.30 2.76 -6.30
CA LYS A 711 -30.15 4.21 -6.21
C LYS A 711 -30.15 4.71 -4.76
N THR A 712 -30.89 4.06 -3.86
CA THR A 712 -30.87 4.39 -2.42
C THR A 712 -29.48 4.22 -1.81
N LEU A 713 -28.76 3.13 -2.17
CA LEU A 713 -27.38 2.92 -1.78
C LEU A 713 -26.44 4.02 -2.27
N ASN A 714 -26.64 4.48 -3.50
CA ASN A 714 -25.79 5.52 -4.08
C ASN A 714 -25.90 6.84 -3.31
N THR A 715 -27.12 7.21 -2.89
CA THR A 715 -27.35 8.41 -2.07
C THR A 715 -26.68 8.32 -0.72
N GLU A 716 -26.72 7.15 -0.07
CA GLU A 716 -26.11 6.94 1.25
C GLU A 716 -24.58 6.84 1.20
N HIS A 717 -24.03 6.26 0.14
CA HIS A 717 -22.60 6.04 -0.03
C HIS A 717 -21.91 7.04 -0.98
N GLN A 718 -22.52 8.17 -1.26
CA GLN A 718 -21.93 9.29 -2.01
C GLN A 718 -21.18 8.83 -3.28
N LEU A 719 -21.89 8.32 -4.27
CA LEU A 719 -21.33 7.83 -5.54
C LEU A 719 -20.36 6.65 -5.40
N ARG A 720 -20.59 5.74 -4.46
CA ARG A 720 -19.75 4.54 -4.25
C ARG A 720 -20.46 3.24 -4.64
N THR A 721 -21.59 3.34 -5.32
CA THR A 721 -22.32 2.18 -5.83
C THR A 721 -21.90 1.87 -7.26
N ILE A 722 -21.60 0.61 -7.54
CA ILE A 722 -21.17 0.10 -8.85
C ILE A 722 -22.20 -0.95 -9.30
N LEU A 723 -22.76 -0.77 -10.48
CA LEU A 723 -23.62 -1.76 -11.13
C LEU A 723 -22.92 -2.29 -12.37
N LEU A 724 -22.82 -3.61 -12.50
CA LEU A 724 -22.24 -4.27 -13.67
C LEU A 724 -23.24 -5.29 -14.24
N THR A 725 -23.45 -5.25 -15.55
CA THR A 725 -24.25 -6.24 -16.29
C THR A 725 -23.38 -6.94 -17.33
N ALA A 726 -23.94 -7.81 -18.14
CA ALA A 726 -23.25 -8.39 -19.28
C ALA A 726 -22.64 -7.30 -20.19
N ARG A 727 -23.23 -6.09 -20.23
CA ARG A 727 -22.73 -4.92 -20.96
C ARG A 727 -21.28 -4.57 -20.54
N GLU A 728 -21.03 -4.51 -19.24
CA GLU A 728 -19.73 -4.16 -18.66
C GLU A 728 -18.80 -5.39 -18.52
N LEU A 729 -19.38 -6.58 -18.34
CA LEU A 729 -18.66 -7.82 -18.12
C LEU A 729 -18.18 -8.51 -19.41
N GLU A 730 -18.74 -8.12 -20.54
CA GLU A 730 -18.42 -8.67 -21.87
C GLU A 730 -17.08 -8.15 -22.42
N PRO A 731 -16.62 -8.59 -23.57
CA PRO A 731 -15.36 -8.17 -24.16
C PRO A 731 -15.23 -6.68 -24.44
N TYR A 732 -13.99 -6.26 -24.50
CA TYR A 732 -13.51 -4.89 -24.58
C TYR A 732 -14.27 -3.99 -25.59
N TYR A 733 -14.58 -4.44 -26.79
CA TYR A 733 -15.22 -3.57 -27.79
C TYR A 733 -16.71 -3.30 -27.51
N ILE A 734 -17.41 -4.18 -26.78
CA ILE A 734 -18.77 -3.90 -26.29
C ILE A 734 -18.70 -2.80 -25.23
N TYR A 735 -17.68 -2.83 -24.40
CA TYR A 735 -17.36 -1.83 -23.41
C TYR A 735 -17.08 -0.46 -24.03
N GLU A 736 -16.30 -0.41 -25.12
CA GLU A 736 -16.06 0.82 -25.86
C GLU A 736 -17.33 1.39 -26.52
N ARG A 737 -18.23 0.53 -27.02
CA ARG A 737 -19.54 0.96 -27.50
C ARG A 737 -20.37 1.60 -26.38
N THR A 738 -20.40 0.99 -25.21
CA THR A 738 -21.11 1.54 -24.05
C THR A 738 -20.52 2.89 -23.62
N LYS A 739 -19.23 3.06 -23.67
CA LYS A 739 -18.57 4.35 -23.43
C LYS A 739 -19.06 5.42 -24.40
N SER A 740 -19.06 5.09 -25.68
CA SER A 740 -19.52 6.01 -26.72
C SER A 740 -21.02 6.33 -26.62
N GLU A 741 -21.85 5.32 -26.32
CA GLU A 741 -23.31 5.47 -26.18
C GLU A 741 -23.70 6.42 -25.04
N PHE A 742 -22.98 6.37 -23.92
CA PHE A 742 -23.25 7.16 -22.71
C PHE A 742 -22.27 8.32 -22.52
N ASP A 743 -21.41 8.60 -23.51
CA ASP A 743 -20.39 9.66 -23.43
C ASP A 743 -19.56 9.58 -22.13
N ILE A 744 -18.96 8.43 -21.88
CA ILE A 744 -18.16 8.16 -20.68
C ILE A 744 -16.68 8.20 -21.04
N ASP A 745 -15.89 9.10 -20.44
CA ASP A 745 -14.47 9.25 -20.72
C ASP A 745 -13.67 8.01 -20.30
N SER A 746 -14.00 7.42 -19.16
CA SER A 746 -13.29 6.24 -18.64
C SER A 746 -14.20 5.36 -17.80
N TYR A 747 -14.19 4.06 -18.13
CA TYR A 747 -14.81 3.02 -17.31
C TYR A 747 -13.83 2.39 -16.33
N GLY A 748 -12.55 2.42 -16.63
CA GLY A 748 -11.54 1.65 -15.95
C GLY A 748 -10.55 2.49 -15.15
N GLY A 749 -9.57 1.82 -14.61
CA GLY A 749 -8.46 2.41 -13.87
C GLY A 749 -8.74 2.56 -12.38
N THR A 750 -9.92 3.01 -11.98
CA THR A 750 -10.26 3.22 -10.56
C THR A 750 -11.70 2.83 -10.23
N PRO A 751 -12.00 2.42 -8.99
CA PRO A 751 -13.39 2.19 -8.55
C PRO A 751 -14.27 3.43 -8.64
N GLU A 752 -13.68 4.60 -8.47
CA GLU A 752 -14.36 5.88 -8.64
C GLU A 752 -14.90 6.06 -10.06
N ASN A 753 -14.09 5.71 -11.06
CA ASN A 753 -14.52 5.79 -12.46
C ASN A 753 -15.66 4.80 -12.75
N LEU A 754 -15.61 3.59 -12.17
CA LEU A 754 -16.71 2.62 -12.29
C LEU A 754 -17.98 3.13 -11.65
N ALA A 755 -17.90 3.74 -10.47
CA ALA A 755 -19.08 4.33 -9.79
C ALA A 755 -19.63 5.53 -10.56
N LYS A 756 -18.77 6.39 -11.11
CA LYS A 756 -19.18 7.51 -11.99
C LYS A 756 -19.87 7.01 -13.24
N ALA A 757 -19.34 5.98 -13.89
CA ALA A 757 -19.96 5.35 -15.05
C ALA A 757 -21.31 4.75 -14.69
N THR A 758 -21.44 4.06 -13.57
CA THR A 758 -22.71 3.55 -13.06
C THR A 758 -23.75 4.65 -12.89
N ALA A 759 -23.37 5.75 -12.24
CA ALA A 759 -24.27 6.87 -12.04
C ALA A 759 -24.78 7.46 -13.37
N LYS A 760 -23.90 7.59 -14.35
CA LYS A 760 -24.24 8.13 -15.67
C LYS A 760 -25.13 7.18 -16.48
N ILE A 761 -24.90 5.86 -16.38
CA ILE A 761 -25.66 4.85 -17.15
C ILE A 761 -27.04 4.57 -16.52
N TYR A 762 -27.07 4.44 -15.19
CA TYR A 762 -28.26 3.89 -14.51
C TYR A 762 -29.03 4.91 -13.69
N PHE A 763 -28.37 5.93 -13.10
CA PHE A 763 -29.04 6.82 -12.15
C PHE A 763 -29.46 8.16 -12.73
N THR A 764 -28.99 8.54 -13.91
CA THR A 764 -29.41 9.73 -14.70
C THR A 764 -29.50 11.05 -13.93
N GLU A 765 -28.70 11.24 -12.87
CA GLU A 765 -28.63 12.49 -12.12
C GLU A 765 -27.38 13.30 -12.48
N PRO A 766 -27.48 14.65 -12.49
CA PRO A 766 -26.29 15.47 -12.65
C PRO A 766 -25.31 15.21 -11.52
N MET A 767 -24.03 15.02 -11.88
CA MET A 767 -22.95 14.78 -10.93
C MET A 767 -22.80 15.97 -9.99
N PRO A 768 -22.64 15.76 -8.68
CA PRO A 768 -22.22 16.82 -7.80
C PRO A 768 -20.84 17.33 -8.22
N SER A 769 -20.66 18.64 -8.21
CA SER A 769 -19.37 19.27 -8.53
C SER A 769 -18.24 18.75 -7.63
N ASP A 770 -17.05 18.52 -8.21
CA ASP A 770 -15.84 17.97 -7.56
C ASP A 770 -15.27 18.85 -6.41
N ASN A 771 -16.11 19.40 -5.56
CA ASN A 771 -15.73 20.20 -4.40
C ASN A 771 -15.77 19.39 -3.10
N GLU A 772 -15.23 18.16 -3.07
CA GLU A 772 -14.85 17.56 -1.80
C GLU A 772 -13.38 17.92 -1.50
N PRO A 773 -13.07 18.45 -0.31
CA PRO A 773 -11.69 18.62 0.10
C PRO A 773 -11.03 17.25 0.23
N SER A 774 -9.96 17.06 -0.54
CA SER A 774 -9.09 15.88 -0.59
C SER A 774 -8.44 15.54 0.74
#